data_8cf3cd2ecfda72b9b667b903914790f2
#
_entry.id   8cf3cd2ecfda72b9b667b903914790f2
#
_cell.length_a   1.000
_cell.length_b   1.000
_cell.length_c   1.000
_cell.angle_alpha   90.00
_cell.angle_beta   90.00
_cell.angle_gamma   90.00
#
_symmetry.space_group_name_H-M   'P 1'
#
loop_
_entity.id
_entity.type
_entity.pdbx_description
1 polymer ?
#
loop_
_entity_poly.entity_id
_entity_poly.type
_entity_poly.pdbx_seq_one_letter_code
_entity_poly.pdbx_strand_id
1 'polypeptide(L)'
;MKKKYIFFFVISFSLVRLSAQLPVGTFREHLPYDNFKSVAVAPDAVYAAGETSILRFNKQDKSLSTWSKIDGLSDVGISKLYYLNEKNTLIIAYQNANLDFVKENQLLNMPDIKNKQIIGSKTINNFFVYDNYLYLSCGFGVVVLNTDNFLVKETWFTRTANKNYEVKEMTASRNKFFIATDDGLFFTPTNNPNIADFSTWEPLIEAGNGNYTALKYFNGNLIAQKYDSSVGTDSLFVYNHNDWRYIDEISYEELRAIDVRGAEMLICEKYRLKVHDTQFQLIYTVNSWYNRYYENGQDAKFDGTDDIWIGDRVNGLVKINRRFNKKEFYFLDGPHSYLAHQIDSRNGNLAVVPGSNVNYQKSYTQGNFSYLYNKKWGICLFSAYDNLFAVQLSDLCCVAINPKNSQEVFAGSWGQGLVQYNTDAPPTLYNPENSLLQYSTVHEGLVFVGDITFDNNGRLWMTNSFCANPICMRQADNRWFSFSLNPYLVGSNVVDKILVDSRNYKWVTAPQLNKLVVFSENGTPSNPSDDKIRNVDLNTLANVKTSTITCLAEDLDGEIWIGTNQGVKVIYNPQNALSETVFAKNIIIEVNSGAQNLLEFENITAITVDAANRKWIGTSKAGAFLISANGTEELLHLNEKNSPLFSNQINDIIIDNTNGEIFFATDKGIISYRGTASEAKEDYNDVMVFPNPVRENYQGTISVSGLMYHSFCKIVDAAGNLVWQGFAEGGQLNWNGKDFYGKKPATGVYYVFSSDETGKQRNVAKILFIK
;
A
#
# COMPACT_ATOMS: atom_id res chain seq x y z
N MET A 1 -66.32 -32.75 10.25
CA MET A 1 -65.30 -31.75 10.44
C MET A 1 -64.01 -32.19 9.75
N LYS A 2 -63.67 -31.63 8.56
CA LYS A 2 -62.45 -31.95 7.82
C LYS A 2 -61.39 -30.88 8.17
N LYS A 3 -60.32 -31.25 8.86
CA LYS A 3 -59.17 -30.41 9.11
C LYS A 3 -58.34 -30.25 7.83
N LYS A 4 -58.23 -29.02 7.30
CA LYS A 4 -57.30 -28.66 6.22
C LYS A 4 -55.95 -28.36 6.87
N TYR A 5 -54.93 -29.12 6.52
CA TYR A 5 -53.51 -28.79 6.83
C TYR A 5 -53.01 -27.88 5.71
N ILE A 6 -52.61 -26.66 6.09
CA ILE A 6 -51.91 -25.74 5.23
C ILE A 6 -50.41 -26.02 5.43
N PHE A 7 -49.74 -26.54 4.39
CA PHE A 7 -48.31 -26.71 4.35
C PHE A 7 -47.66 -25.34 3.97
N PHE A 8 -47.00 -24.74 4.90
CA PHE A 8 -46.10 -23.57 4.61
C PHE A 8 -44.79 -24.12 4.06
N PHE A 9 -44.55 -23.92 2.76
CA PHE A 9 -43.24 -24.13 2.14
C PHE A 9 -42.37 -22.92 2.46
N VAL A 10 -41.47 -23.03 3.43
CA VAL A 10 -40.42 -22.06 3.67
C VAL A 10 -39.34 -22.28 2.62
N ILE A 11 -39.35 -21.48 1.54
CA ILE A 11 -38.24 -21.44 0.60
C ILE A 11 -37.12 -20.67 1.30
N SER A 12 -36.14 -21.40 1.83
CA SER A 12 -34.87 -20.86 2.30
C SER A 12 -34.10 -20.36 1.07
N PHE A 13 -34.18 -19.06 0.79
CA PHE A 13 -33.25 -18.43 -0.12
C PHE A 13 -31.89 -18.38 0.59
N SER A 14 -31.03 -19.36 0.31
CA SER A 14 -29.62 -19.24 0.53
C SER A 14 -29.13 -18.09 -0.39
N LEU A 15 -28.91 -16.91 0.18
CA LEU A 15 -28.17 -15.83 -0.44
C LEU A 15 -26.72 -16.31 -0.66
N VAL A 16 -26.50 -16.98 -1.79
CA VAL A 16 -25.17 -17.12 -2.34
C VAL A 16 -24.74 -15.69 -2.65
N ARG A 17 -23.87 -15.12 -1.84
CA ARG A 17 -23.16 -13.88 -2.19
C ARG A 17 -22.27 -14.23 -3.39
N LEU A 18 -22.81 -14.09 -4.59
CA LEU A 18 -22.01 -13.99 -5.81
C LEU A 18 -21.16 -12.72 -5.64
N SER A 19 -19.91 -12.88 -5.24
CA SER A 19 -18.98 -11.78 -5.34
C SER A 19 -18.79 -11.49 -6.82
N ALA A 20 -19.34 -10.39 -7.28
CA ALA A 20 -19.19 -9.96 -8.66
C ALA A 20 -17.71 -9.85 -9.00
N GLN A 21 -17.31 -10.43 -10.12
CA GLN A 21 -15.96 -10.28 -10.68
C GLN A 21 -15.71 -8.78 -10.94
N LEU A 22 -14.51 -8.31 -10.65
CA LEU A 22 -14.12 -6.92 -10.92
C LEU A 22 -14.20 -6.66 -12.43
N PRO A 23 -14.87 -5.60 -12.91
CA PRO A 23 -14.91 -5.27 -14.33
C PRO A 23 -13.51 -4.98 -14.88
N VAL A 24 -13.24 -5.41 -16.11
CA VAL A 24 -11.98 -5.12 -16.80
C VAL A 24 -11.77 -3.60 -16.89
N GLY A 25 -10.54 -3.16 -16.62
CA GLY A 25 -10.16 -1.75 -16.63
C GLY A 25 -10.50 -0.99 -15.34
N THR A 26 -10.98 -1.67 -14.30
CA THR A 26 -11.28 -1.03 -13.02
C THR A 26 -10.21 -1.32 -11.97
N PHE A 27 -10.13 -0.42 -10.98
CA PHE A 27 -9.21 -0.53 -9.86
C PHE A 27 -9.92 -0.98 -8.59
N ARG A 28 -9.17 -1.61 -7.68
CA ARG A 28 -9.56 -1.95 -6.31
C ARG A 28 -8.43 -1.61 -5.36
N GLU A 29 -8.78 -1.06 -4.23
CA GLU A 29 -7.83 -0.76 -3.15
C GLU A 29 -7.71 -1.92 -2.16
N HIS A 30 -6.52 -2.05 -1.58
CA HIS A 30 -6.21 -2.96 -0.48
C HIS A 30 -5.47 -2.15 0.58
N LEU A 31 -6.22 -1.45 1.43
CA LEU A 31 -5.70 -0.47 2.37
C LEU A 31 -5.99 -0.87 3.82
N PRO A 32 -5.15 -0.45 4.77
CA PRO A 32 -5.42 -0.65 6.19
C PRO A 32 -6.56 0.27 6.65
N TYR A 33 -7.61 -0.32 7.23
CA TYR A 33 -8.75 0.39 7.81
C TYR A 33 -8.85 0.21 9.32
N ASP A 34 -7.75 -0.12 9.95
CA ASP A 34 -7.58 -0.24 11.40
C ASP A 34 -6.41 0.60 11.94
N ASN A 35 -5.80 1.44 11.10
CA ASN A 35 -4.64 2.27 11.41
C ASN A 35 -4.96 3.75 11.14
N PHE A 36 -5.45 4.47 12.17
CA PHE A 36 -5.85 5.86 12.03
C PHE A 36 -5.00 6.81 12.86
N LYS A 37 -4.69 7.97 12.28
CA LYS A 37 -3.84 9.01 12.88
C LYS A 37 -4.53 10.35 13.09
N SER A 38 -5.72 10.55 12.53
CA SER A 38 -6.49 11.77 12.72
C SER A 38 -7.98 11.50 12.72
N VAL A 39 -8.71 12.22 13.57
CA VAL A 39 -10.16 12.10 13.71
C VAL A 39 -10.83 13.47 13.56
N ALA A 40 -11.95 13.52 12.83
CA ALA A 40 -12.81 14.67 12.75
C ALA A 40 -14.25 14.26 13.07
N VAL A 41 -14.92 15.02 13.94
CA VAL A 41 -16.29 14.75 14.40
C VAL A 41 -17.23 15.75 13.76
N ALA A 42 -18.17 15.25 12.95
CA ALA A 42 -19.27 16.00 12.36
C ALA A 42 -20.58 15.72 13.14
N PRO A 43 -21.63 16.51 12.95
CA PRO A 43 -22.94 16.27 13.57
C PRO A 43 -23.52 14.87 13.22
N ASP A 44 -23.39 14.43 11.96
CA ASP A 44 -23.98 13.20 11.42
C ASP A 44 -22.98 12.05 11.25
N ALA A 45 -21.68 12.33 11.32
CA ALA A 45 -20.65 11.34 11.05
C ALA A 45 -19.37 11.54 11.87
N VAL A 46 -18.52 10.51 11.93
CA VAL A 46 -17.15 10.60 12.40
C VAL A 46 -16.23 10.10 11.30
N TYR A 47 -15.18 10.86 11.03
CA TYR A 47 -14.17 10.54 10.03
C TYR A 47 -12.87 10.20 10.72
N ALA A 48 -12.26 9.08 10.34
CA ALA A 48 -10.93 8.66 10.80
C ALA A 48 -10.01 8.47 9.60
N ALA A 49 -8.87 9.16 9.58
CA ALA A 49 -7.91 9.05 8.50
C ALA A 49 -6.69 8.24 8.90
N GLY A 50 -6.37 7.27 8.03
CA GLY A 50 -5.04 6.64 7.94
C GLY A 50 -4.10 7.43 7.05
N GLU A 51 -3.13 6.73 6.45
CA GLU A 51 -2.18 7.35 5.51
C GLU A 51 -2.81 7.59 4.14
N THR A 52 -3.64 6.67 3.67
CA THR A 52 -4.11 6.62 2.27
C THR A 52 -5.62 6.59 2.14
N SER A 53 -6.34 6.47 3.24
CA SER A 53 -7.81 6.32 3.24
C SER A 53 -8.47 6.98 4.44
N ILE A 54 -9.77 7.20 4.32
CA ILE A 54 -10.64 7.70 5.38
C ILE A 54 -11.74 6.67 5.60
N LEU A 55 -11.96 6.30 6.86
CA LEU A 55 -13.14 5.59 7.33
C LEU A 55 -14.18 6.62 7.78
N ARG A 56 -15.40 6.54 7.24
CA ARG A 56 -16.55 7.31 7.69
C ARG A 56 -17.50 6.41 8.47
N PHE A 57 -17.77 6.77 9.72
CA PHE A 57 -18.82 6.19 10.53
C PHE A 57 -20.05 7.11 10.50
N ASN A 58 -21.18 6.60 10.03
CA ASN A 58 -22.47 7.31 10.05
C ASN A 58 -23.12 7.12 11.43
N LYS A 59 -23.43 8.23 12.13
CA LYS A 59 -23.98 8.19 13.50
C LYS A 59 -25.45 7.73 13.53
N GLN A 60 -26.19 7.89 12.44
CA GLN A 60 -27.62 7.58 12.38
C GLN A 60 -27.88 6.08 12.24
N ASP A 61 -27.25 5.43 11.25
CA ASP A 61 -27.48 4.02 10.94
C ASP A 61 -26.29 3.11 11.33
N LYS A 62 -25.21 3.70 11.86
CA LYS A 62 -23.95 3.04 12.26
C LYS A 62 -23.22 2.32 11.11
N SER A 63 -23.51 2.68 9.87
CA SER A 63 -22.82 2.15 8.70
C SER A 63 -21.41 2.69 8.59
N LEU A 64 -20.53 1.87 8.00
CA LEU A 64 -19.16 2.24 7.66
C LEU A 64 -19.03 2.40 6.14
N SER A 65 -18.33 3.40 5.71
CA SER A 65 -17.90 3.61 4.33
C SER A 65 -16.47 4.12 4.29
N THR A 66 -15.81 3.92 3.15
CA THR A 66 -14.42 4.33 2.94
C THR A 66 -14.35 5.38 1.84
N TRP A 67 -13.34 6.23 1.93
CA TRP A 67 -12.94 7.15 0.87
C TRP A 67 -11.44 7.05 0.65
N SER A 68 -11.07 6.93 -0.61
CA SER A 68 -9.68 6.89 -1.07
C SER A 68 -9.55 7.62 -2.41
N LYS A 69 -8.39 7.48 -3.03
CA LYS A 69 -8.14 8.03 -4.37
C LYS A 69 -9.06 7.40 -5.44
N ILE A 70 -9.50 6.16 -5.25
CA ILE A 70 -10.47 5.51 -6.15
C ILE A 70 -11.84 6.21 -6.09
N ASP A 71 -12.23 6.70 -4.92
CA ASP A 71 -13.49 7.41 -4.70
C ASP A 71 -13.41 8.89 -5.01
N GLY A 72 -12.25 9.38 -5.47
CA GLY A 72 -12.05 10.74 -5.93
C GLY A 72 -11.28 11.67 -5.00
N LEU A 73 -10.66 11.17 -3.91
CA LEU A 73 -9.70 11.98 -3.17
C LEU A 73 -8.55 12.40 -4.09
N SER A 74 -8.12 13.66 -3.96
CA SER A 74 -7.16 14.26 -4.89
C SER A 74 -5.73 13.79 -4.70
N ASP A 75 -5.41 13.21 -3.53
CA ASP A 75 -4.05 12.80 -3.19
C ASP A 75 -4.03 11.65 -2.18
N VAL A 76 -2.84 11.19 -1.83
CA VAL A 76 -2.54 10.25 -0.74
C VAL A 76 -1.59 10.90 0.27
N GLY A 77 -1.33 10.23 1.39
CA GLY A 77 -0.53 10.82 2.47
C GLY A 77 -1.34 11.85 3.26
N ILE A 78 -2.55 11.46 3.71
CA ILE A 78 -3.39 12.34 4.53
C ILE A 78 -2.61 12.68 5.81
N SER A 79 -2.46 13.96 6.11
CA SER A 79 -1.76 14.42 7.31
C SER A 79 -2.71 14.73 8.46
N LYS A 80 -3.84 15.39 8.18
CA LYS A 80 -4.79 15.85 9.19
C LYS A 80 -6.21 15.96 8.64
N LEU A 81 -7.20 15.67 9.49
CA LEU A 81 -8.60 15.98 9.23
C LEU A 81 -9.07 17.14 10.13
N TYR A 82 -9.96 17.95 9.61
CA TYR A 82 -10.68 18.94 10.38
C TYR A 82 -12.12 19.08 9.88
N TYR A 83 -13.10 19.17 10.78
CA TYR A 83 -14.48 19.43 10.41
C TYR A 83 -14.88 20.86 10.77
N LEU A 84 -15.18 21.65 9.76
CA LEU A 84 -15.65 23.04 9.92
C LEU A 84 -17.18 23.04 10.08
N ASN A 85 -17.63 23.07 11.34
CA ASN A 85 -19.05 22.94 11.71
C ASN A 85 -19.94 24.00 11.06
N GLU A 86 -19.48 25.27 11.03
CA GLU A 86 -20.25 26.41 10.52
C GLU A 86 -20.54 26.30 9.03
N LYS A 87 -19.74 25.57 8.28
CA LYS A 87 -19.87 25.37 6.82
C LYS A 87 -20.27 23.95 6.43
N ASN A 88 -20.44 23.04 7.42
CA ASN A 88 -20.68 21.61 7.17
C ASN A 88 -19.66 21.00 6.20
N THR A 89 -18.37 21.30 6.38
CA THR A 89 -17.32 20.91 5.44
C THR A 89 -16.23 20.12 6.15
N LEU A 90 -15.93 18.92 5.65
CA LEU A 90 -14.73 18.18 6.01
C LEU A 90 -13.54 18.72 5.23
N ILE A 91 -12.45 19.04 5.93
CA ILE A 91 -11.19 19.49 5.37
C ILE A 91 -10.17 18.38 5.53
N ILE A 92 -9.53 18.01 4.44
CA ILE A 92 -8.51 16.95 4.37
C ILE A 92 -7.20 17.61 3.94
N ALA A 93 -6.20 17.58 4.82
CA ALA A 93 -4.85 17.98 4.47
C ALA A 93 -3.99 16.79 4.11
N TYR A 94 -3.13 16.96 3.13
CA TYR A 94 -2.14 15.99 2.70
C TYR A 94 -0.72 16.43 3.07
N GLN A 95 0.20 15.48 3.20
CA GLN A 95 1.60 15.72 3.54
C GLN A 95 2.33 16.66 2.56
N ASN A 96 1.91 16.66 1.29
CA ASN A 96 2.44 17.55 0.26
C ASN A 96 1.76 18.92 0.23
N ALA A 97 0.94 19.23 1.24
CA ALA A 97 0.15 20.44 1.38
C ALA A 97 -0.95 20.66 0.33
N ASN A 98 -1.39 19.60 -0.35
CA ASN A 98 -2.67 19.62 -1.04
C ASN A 98 -3.81 19.66 -0.02
N LEU A 99 -4.97 20.19 -0.42
CA LEU A 99 -6.17 20.25 0.42
C LEU A 99 -7.39 19.80 -0.39
N ASP A 100 -8.25 19.01 0.25
CA ASP A 100 -9.59 18.73 -0.22
C ASP A 100 -10.62 19.25 0.79
N PHE A 101 -11.66 19.89 0.26
CA PHE A 101 -12.84 20.34 0.98
C PHE A 101 -14.04 19.51 0.53
N VAL A 102 -14.65 18.76 1.44
CA VAL A 102 -15.80 17.91 1.12
C VAL A 102 -17.06 18.45 1.78
N LYS A 103 -18.03 18.83 0.95
CA LYS A 103 -19.32 19.32 1.36
C LYS A 103 -20.42 18.62 0.57
N GLU A 104 -21.42 18.05 1.23
CA GLU A 104 -22.59 17.41 0.58
C GLU A 104 -22.19 16.41 -0.53
N ASN A 105 -21.12 15.61 -0.30
CA ASN A 105 -20.52 14.67 -1.26
C ASN A 105 -19.86 15.32 -2.50
N GLN A 106 -19.69 16.63 -2.50
CA GLN A 106 -18.89 17.34 -3.51
C GLN A 106 -17.50 17.62 -2.95
N LEU A 107 -16.49 17.33 -3.75
CA LEU A 107 -15.11 17.55 -3.41
C LEU A 107 -14.56 18.75 -4.19
N LEU A 108 -13.99 19.71 -3.47
CA LEU A 108 -13.24 20.83 -4.03
C LEU A 108 -11.76 20.65 -3.66
N ASN A 109 -10.91 20.50 -4.65
CA ASN A 109 -9.46 20.43 -4.45
C ASN A 109 -8.83 21.83 -4.52
N MET A 110 -7.89 22.10 -3.61
CA MET A 110 -7.07 23.32 -3.56
C MET A 110 -5.59 22.98 -3.53
N PRO A 111 -4.91 22.90 -4.68
CA PRO A 111 -3.49 22.54 -4.77
C PRO A 111 -2.54 23.75 -4.68
N ASP A 112 -3.01 24.94 -4.31
CA ASP A 112 -2.26 26.19 -4.38
C ASP A 112 -0.97 26.14 -3.56
N ILE A 113 -1.03 25.63 -2.32
CA ILE A 113 0.14 25.52 -1.44
C ILE A 113 1.09 24.43 -1.99
N LYS A 114 0.54 23.29 -2.43
CA LYS A 114 1.30 22.19 -3.06
C LYS A 114 2.13 22.69 -4.24
N ASN A 115 1.52 23.47 -5.13
CA ASN A 115 2.12 23.88 -6.38
C ASN A 115 3.05 25.10 -6.24
N LYS A 116 2.89 25.92 -5.19
CA LYS A 116 3.71 27.10 -4.99
C LYS A 116 5.12 26.72 -4.52
N GLN A 117 6.15 27.34 -5.09
CA GLN A 117 7.51 27.17 -4.59
C GLN A 117 7.67 27.96 -3.29
N ILE A 118 7.97 27.25 -2.20
CA ILE A 118 8.13 27.81 -0.85
C ILE A 118 9.39 27.19 -0.25
N ILE A 119 10.19 28.03 0.44
CA ILE A 119 11.36 27.56 1.19
C ILE A 119 10.88 27.00 2.53
N GLY A 120 11.30 25.78 2.86
CA GLY A 120 10.92 25.08 4.07
C GLY A 120 9.89 23.96 3.84
N SER A 121 9.50 23.28 4.91
CA SER A 121 8.47 22.23 4.87
C SER A 121 7.11 22.85 4.58
N LYS A 122 6.37 22.26 3.65
CA LYS A 122 5.00 22.68 3.35
C LYS A 122 3.95 21.97 4.22
N THR A 123 4.34 21.00 5.03
CA THR A 123 3.41 20.20 5.84
C THR A 123 2.41 21.07 6.58
N ILE A 124 1.12 20.75 6.45
CA ILE A 124 0.06 21.36 7.23
C ILE A 124 -0.05 20.55 8.53
N ASN A 125 0.32 21.18 9.63
CA ASN A 125 0.41 20.54 10.95
C ASN A 125 -0.94 20.58 11.69
N ASN A 126 -1.66 21.72 11.62
CA ASN A 126 -2.94 21.85 12.30
C ASN A 126 -3.83 22.94 11.68
N PHE A 127 -5.07 22.98 12.11
CA PHE A 127 -6.09 23.94 11.72
C PHE A 127 -6.59 24.72 12.92
N PHE A 128 -6.86 26.00 12.71
CA PHE A 128 -7.49 26.86 13.71
C PHE A 128 -8.50 27.78 13.04
N VAL A 129 -9.68 27.95 13.62
CA VAL A 129 -10.72 28.86 13.11
C VAL A 129 -10.87 30.04 14.05
N TYR A 130 -10.84 31.23 13.50
CA TYR A 130 -11.09 32.46 14.23
C TYR A 130 -11.82 33.45 13.29
N ASP A 131 -12.96 33.97 13.77
CA ASP A 131 -13.88 34.72 12.92
C ASP A 131 -14.25 33.97 11.62
N ASN A 132 -14.21 34.61 10.49
CA ASN A 132 -14.49 34.03 9.17
C ASN A 132 -13.27 33.46 8.46
N TYR A 133 -12.20 33.13 9.21
CA TYR A 133 -10.95 32.65 8.64
C TYR A 133 -10.52 31.30 9.22
N LEU A 134 -9.97 30.49 8.32
CA LEU A 134 -9.30 29.24 8.65
C LEU A 134 -7.79 29.45 8.56
N TYR A 135 -7.09 29.22 9.63
CA TYR A 135 -5.64 29.33 9.76
C TYR A 135 -5.01 27.96 9.67
N LEU A 136 -4.09 27.78 8.73
CA LEU A 136 -3.33 26.56 8.53
C LEU A 136 -1.94 26.77 9.13
N SER A 137 -1.62 26.03 10.20
CA SER A 137 -0.26 25.98 10.76
C SER A 137 0.62 25.12 9.86
N CYS A 138 1.62 25.73 9.23
CA CYS A 138 2.48 25.07 8.24
C CYS A 138 3.95 25.11 8.65
N GLY A 139 4.77 24.23 8.06
CA GLY A 139 6.21 24.20 8.30
C GLY A 139 6.98 25.44 7.84
N PHE A 140 6.32 26.37 7.15
CA PHE A 140 6.91 27.65 6.71
C PHE A 140 6.21 28.88 7.31
N GLY A 141 5.16 28.69 8.13
CA GLY A 141 4.37 29.76 8.70
C GLY A 141 2.89 29.47 8.79
N VAL A 142 2.05 30.49 8.62
CA VAL A 142 0.58 30.37 8.68
C VAL A 142 -0.04 30.80 7.36
N VAL A 143 -0.93 29.97 6.80
CA VAL A 143 -1.75 30.35 5.64
C VAL A 143 -3.18 30.66 6.11
N VAL A 144 -3.72 31.79 5.71
CA VAL A 144 -5.05 32.25 6.09
C VAL A 144 -6.00 32.08 4.93
N LEU A 145 -7.05 31.27 5.10
CA LEU A 145 -8.10 31.06 4.13
C LEU A 145 -9.40 31.72 4.57
N ASN A 146 -10.14 32.27 3.63
CA ASN A 146 -11.53 32.69 3.87
C ASN A 146 -12.42 31.45 3.93
N THR A 147 -13.28 31.32 4.99
CA THR A 147 -14.13 30.15 5.16
C THR A 147 -15.34 30.08 4.23
N ASP A 148 -15.69 31.18 3.52
CA ASP A 148 -16.82 31.19 2.59
C ASP A 148 -16.48 30.58 1.23
N ASN A 149 -15.25 30.78 0.78
CA ASN A 149 -14.81 30.38 -0.58
C ASN A 149 -13.50 29.58 -0.61
N PHE A 150 -12.85 29.38 0.55
CA PHE A 150 -11.58 28.69 0.72
C PHE A 150 -10.40 29.25 -0.06
N LEU A 151 -10.50 30.54 -0.47
CA LEU A 151 -9.39 31.23 -1.12
C LEU A 151 -8.36 31.71 -0.10
N VAL A 152 -7.08 31.68 -0.50
CA VAL A 152 -5.99 32.24 0.29
C VAL A 152 -6.16 33.75 0.40
N LYS A 153 -6.31 34.27 1.62
CA LYS A 153 -6.35 35.69 1.91
C LYS A 153 -4.92 36.25 2.02
N GLU A 154 -4.10 35.60 2.82
CA GLU A 154 -2.72 36.01 3.09
C GLU A 154 -1.88 34.82 3.61
N THR A 155 -0.56 35.03 3.65
CA THR A 155 0.39 34.06 4.20
C THR A 155 1.37 34.78 5.10
N TRP A 156 1.54 34.28 6.33
CA TRP A 156 2.46 34.80 7.33
C TRP A 156 3.67 33.89 7.41
N PHE A 157 4.79 34.34 6.87
CA PHE A 157 6.03 33.57 6.90
C PHE A 157 6.76 33.77 8.22
N THR A 158 6.96 32.68 8.98
CA THR A 158 7.68 32.69 10.26
C THR A 158 9.17 32.52 10.05
N ARG A 159 9.78 33.46 9.32
CA ARG A 159 11.20 33.43 8.94
C ARG A 159 11.92 34.68 9.38
N THR A 160 13.10 34.51 9.99
CA THR A 160 14.12 35.56 10.20
C THR A 160 15.24 35.38 9.19
N ALA A 161 16.23 36.31 9.22
CA ALA A 161 17.42 36.22 8.36
C ALA A 161 18.21 34.89 8.58
N ASN A 162 18.13 34.33 9.79
CA ASN A 162 18.98 33.21 10.22
C ASN A 162 18.21 31.89 10.44
N LYS A 163 16.87 31.93 10.52
CA LYS A 163 16.07 30.77 10.88
C LYS A 163 14.69 30.82 10.26
N ASN A 164 14.17 29.63 9.90
CA ASN A 164 12.79 29.39 9.55
C ASN A 164 12.14 28.62 10.71
N TYR A 165 11.07 29.15 11.28
CA TYR A 165 10.34 28.50 12.37
C TYR A 165 9.17 27.70 11.81
N GLU A 166 9.11 26.43 12.15
CA GLU A 166 7.98 25.58 11.78
C GLU A 166 6.81 25.80 12.75
N VAL A 167 5.65 26.25 12.25
CA VAL A 167 4.45 26.43 13.07
C VAL A 167 3.76 25.09 13.24
N LYS A 168 3.69 24.61 14.47
CA LYS A 168 3.03 23.36 14.84
C LYS A 168 1.54 23.53 15.09
N GLU A 169 1.17 24.56 15.83
CA GLU A 169 -0.20 24.89 16.15
C GLU A 169 -0.40 26.37 16.42
N MET A 170 -1.60 26.86 16.19
CA MET A 170 -2.02 28.23 16.45
C MET A 170 -3.29 28.25 17.29
N THR A 171 -3.39 29.26 18.16
CA THR A 171 -4.62 29.55 18.93
C THR A 171 -4.77 31.05 19.15
N ALA A 172 -5.90 31.49 19.70
CA ALA A 172 -6.14 32.90 20.02
C ALA A 172 -6.82 33.06 21.39
N SER A 173 -6.45 34.16 22.05
CA SER A 173 -7.29 34.79 23.08
C SER A 173 -8.18 35.87 22.43
N ARG A 174 -8.92 36.63 23.24
CA ARG A 174 -9.76 37.74 22.69
C ARG A 174 -9.00 38.78 21.90
N ASN A 175 -7.72 39.01 22.21
CA ASN A 175 -6.93 40.12 21.67
C ASN A 175 -5.51 39.74 21.22
N LYS A 176 -5.12 38.46 21.29
CA LYS A 176 -3.79 37.99 20.87
C LYS A 176 -3.89 36.68 20.13
N PHE A 177 -3.15 36.55 19.04
CA PHE A 177 -2.80 35.28 18.42
C PHE A 177 -1.52 34.73 19.06
N PHE A 178 -1.47 33.40 19.17
CA PHE A 178 -0.32 32.65 19.68
C PHE A 178 0.01 31.53 18.70
N ILE A 179 1.32 31.30 18.46
CA ILE A 179 1.81 30.16 17.67
C ILE A 179 2.81 29.35 18.49
N ALA A 180 2.72 28.05 18.38
CA ALA A 180 3.72 27.10 18.85
C ALA A 180 4.64 26.73 17.68
N THR A 181 5.96 26.77 17.91
CA THR A 181 6.96 26.48 16.90
C THR A 181 7.96 25.43 17.40
N ASP A 182 8.81 24.97 16.48
CA ASP A 182 9.93 24.07 16.77
C ASP A 182 11.01 24.70 17.68
N ASP A 183 10.92 26.02 17.99
CA ASP A 183 11.87 26.71 18.87
C ASP A 183 11.24 27.90 19.64
N GLY A 184 10.11 27.69 20.26
CA GLY A 184 9.47 28.65 21.16
C GLY A 184 8.03 28.94 20.84
N LEU A 185 7.43 29.75 21.72
CA LEU A 185 6.10 30.32 21.55
C LEU A 185 6.21 31.79 21.18
N PHE A 186 5.35 32.22 20.24
CA PHE A 186 5.29 33.63 19.83
C PHE A 186 3.83 34.11 19.88
N PHE A 187 3.66 35.42 20.07
CA PHE A 187 2.35 36.06 20.06
C PHE A 187 2.36 37.41 19.35
N THR A 188 1.19 37.87 18.94
CA THR A 188 0.97 39.22 18.39
C THR A 188 -0.48 39.65 18.68
N PRO A 189 -0.77 40.94 18.79
CA PRO A 189 -2.16 41.42 18.89
C PRO A 189 -2.98 41.02 17.66
N THR A 190 -4.26 40.65 17.85
CA THR A 190 -5.16 40.26 16.73
C THR A 190 -5.41 41.42 15.73
N ASN A 191 -5.25 42.65 16.16
CA ASN A 191 -5.38 43.85 15.35
C ASN A 191 -4.02 44.42 14.85
N ASN A 192 -2.95 43.65 14.89
CA ASN A 192 -1.63 44.07 14.36
C ASN A 192 -1.74 44.32 12.85
N PRO A 193 -1.53 45.57 12.37
CA PRO A 193 -1.65 45.90 10.95
C PRO A 193 -0.56 45.24 10.08
N ASN A 194 0.57 44.82 10.69
CA ASN A 194 1.71 44.21 10.03
C ASN A 194 1.86 42.72 10.44
N ILE A 195 0.76 42.04 10.70
CA ILE A 195 0.76 40.68 11.24
C ILE A 195 1.50 39.65 10.36
N ALA A 196 1.60 39.91 9.05
CA ALA A 196 2.34 39.05 8.11
C ALA A 196 3.87 39.21 8.23
N ASP A 197 4.35 40.28 8.87
CA ASP A 197 5.76 40.49 9.19
C ASP A 197 6.11 39.87 10.54
N PHE A 198 6.82 38.75 10.51
CA PHE A 198 7.18 38.00 11.70
C PHE A 198 8.06 38.80 12.68
N SER A 199 8.75 39.83 12.24
CA SER A 199 9.52 40.74 13.13
C SER A 199 8.64 41.50 14.12
N THR A 200 7.33 41.57 13.85
CA THR A 200 6.34 42.23 14.76
C THR A 200 5.74 41.24 15.78
N TRP A 201 6.10 39.98 15.71
CA TRP A 201 5.70 38.97 16.69
C TRP A 201 6.67 38.95 17.86
N GLU A 202 6.17 38.88 19.06
CA GLU A 202 6.93 38.86 20.29
C GLU A 202 7.11 37.42 20.79
N PRO A 203 8.32 37.00 21.19
CA PRO A 203 8.52 35.73 21.84
C PRO A 203 7.87 35.72 23.23
N LEU A 204 7.25 34.64 23.63
CA LEU A 204 6.77 34.39 25.01
C LEU A 204 7.98 33.93 25.84
N ILE A 205 8.72 34.89 26.39
CA ILE A 205 10.04 34.68 27.03
C ILE A 205 9.92 33.74 28.24
N GLU A 206 8.82 33.83 28.99
CA GLU A 206 8.54 33.00 30.17
C GLU A 206 8.42 31.52 29.84
N ALA A 207 8.04 31.18 28.62
CA ALA A 207 7.98 29.80 28.16
C ALA A 207 9.37 29.20 27.86
N GLY A 208 10.34 30.07 27.54
CA GLY A 208 11.68 29.68 27.10
C GLY A 208 11.69 29.04 25.71
N ASN A 209 12.85 28.79 25.17
CA ASN A 209 13.04 28.13 23.89
C ASN A 209 12.75 26.63 24.01
N GLY A 210 12.40 26.02 22.88
CA GLY A 210 12.16 24.57 22.77
C GLY A 210 11.10 24.21 21.74
N ASN A 211 10.97 22.93 21.49
CA ASN A 211 9.99 22.41 20.54
C ASN A 211 8.60 22.30 21.19
N TYR A 212 7.71 23.22 20.82
CA TYR A 212 6.32 23.22 21.26
C TYR A 212 5.45 22.57 20.19
N THR A 213 4.82 21.44 20.52
CA THR A 213 4.10 20.57 19.59
C THR A 213 2.60 20.77 19.57
N ALA A 214 2.03 21.31 20.68
CA ALA A 214 0.61 21.67 20.74
C ALA A 214 0.38 22.97 21.53
N LEU A 215 -0.73 23.65 21.18
CA LEU A 215 -1.11 24.93 21.77
C LEU A 215 -2.63 25.09 21.79
N LYS A 216 -3.22 25.31 22.96
CA LYS A 216 -4.66 25.55 23.14
C LYS A 216 -4.92 26.75 24.03
N TYR A 217 -6.04 27.42 23.79
CA TYR A 217 -6.56 28.42 24.72
C TYR A 217 -7.79 27.82 25.43
N PHE A 218 -7.69 27.66 26.74
CA PHE A 218 -8.71 26.98 27.53
C PHE A 218 -8.99 27.73 28.85
N ASN A 219 -10.23 28.12 29.07
CA ASN A 219 -10.70 28.81 30.28
C ASN A 219 -9.80 29.99 30.71
N GLY A 220 -9.44 30.85 29.76
CA GLY A 220 -8.60 32.02 30.05
C GLY A 220 -7.09 31.76 30.12
N ASN A 221 -6.66 30.52 30.02
CA ASN A 221 -5.26 30.10 30.09
C ASN A 221 -4.75 29.62 28.72
N LEU A 222 -3.46 29.81 28.47
CA LEU A 222 -2.76 29.20 27.35
C LEU A 222 -2.17 27.86 27.81
N ILE A 223 -2.48 26.79 27.09
CA ILE A 223 -1.98 25.43 27.34
C ILE A 223 -0.97 25.12 26.27
N ALA A 224 0.24 24.71 26.63
CA ALA A 224 1.28 24.37 25.68
C ALA A 224 1.95 23.04 26.03
N GLN A 225 2.12 22.18 25.00
CA GLN A 225 2.92 20.97 25.09
C GLN A 225 4.34 21.28 24.61
N LYS A 226 5.32 20.92 25.42
CA LYS A 226 6.75 21.02 25.09
C LYS A 226 7.36 19.64 25.02
N TYR A 227 8.01 19.32 23.92
CA TYR A 227 8.76 18.08 23.73
C TYR A 227 10.23 18.26 24.04
N ASP A 228 10.76 17.46 24.94
CA ASP A 228 12.19 17.40 25.25
C ASP A 228 12.85 16.21 24.55
N SER A 229 13.59 16.50 23.48
CA SER A 229 14.28 15.48 22.70
C SER A 229 15.44 14.80 23.44
N SER A 230 15.98 15.42 24.51
CA SER A 230 17.10 14.87 25.26
C SER A 230 16.70 13.68 26.15
N VAL A 231 15.45 13.69 26.62
CA VAL A 231 14.89 12.62 27.45
C VAL A 231 13.72 11.87 26.77
N GLY A 232 13.27 12.36 25.62
CA GLY A 232 12.20 11.74 24.85
C GLY A 232 10.81 11.87 25.51
N THR A 233 10.58 12.91 26.30
CA THR A 233 9.34 13.11 27.08
C THR A 233 8.62 14.38 26.67
N ASP A 234 7.31 14.36 26.87
CA ASP A 234 6.42 15.51 26.73
C ASP A 234 6.12 16.14 28.09
N SER A 235 5.96 17.45 28.10
CA SER A 235 5.54 18.22 29.25
C SER A 235 4.40 19.14 28.89
N LEU A 236 3.41 19.26 29.77
CA LEU A 236 2.25 20.12 29.57
C LEU A 236 2.26 21.29 30.54
N PHE A 237 2.21 22.49 30.01
CA PHE A 237 2.27 23.73 30.77
C PHE A 237 0.99 24.56 30.63
N VAL A 238 0.69 25.31 31.69
CA VAL A 238 -0.35 26.35 31.72
C VAL A 238 0.32 27.69 31.91
N TYR A 239 -0.01 28.65 31.06
CA TYR A 239 0.36 30.04 31.21
C TYR A 239 -0.85 30.91 31.57
N ASN A 240 -0.79 31.57 32.71
CA ASN A 240 -1.82 32.45 33.19
C ASN A 240 -1.18 33.76 33.70
N HIS A 241 -1.33 34.85 32.97
CA HIS A 241 -0.95 36.23 33.38
C HIS A 241 0.45 36.33 34.00
N ASN A 242 1.47 35.79 33.33
CA ASN A 242 2.90 35.77 33.71
C ASN A 242 3.32 34.64 34.65
N ASP A 243 2.43 33.73 35.01
CA ASP A 243 2.78 32.51 35.74
C ASP A 243 2.76 31.30 34.80
N TRP A 244 3.92 30.66 34.66
CA TRP A 244 4.14 29.46 33.83
C TRP A 244 4.27 28.28 34.76
N ARG A 245 3.23 27.44 34.84
CA ARG A 245 3.21 26.28 35.73
C ARG A 245 3.01 24.96 34.97
N TYR A 246 3.50 23.91 35.55
CA TYR A 246 3.36 22.54 35.08
C TYR A 246 1.97 21.98 35.44
N ILE A 247 1.30 21.27 34.54
CA ILE A 247 -0.03 20.69 34.83
C ILE A 247 0.10 19.27 35.36
N ASP A 248 0.90 18.44 34.72
CA ASP A 248 1.00 17.02 35.03
C ASP A 248 2.35 16.48 34.51
N GLU A 249 2.98 15.58 35.26
CA GLU A 249 4.05 14.78 34.72
C GLU A 249 3.46 13.77 33.75
N ILE A 250 3.52 14.09 32.46
CA ILE A 250 3.26 13.11 31.41
C ILE A 250 4.55 12.29 31.30
N SER A 251 4.83 11.49 32.34
CA SER A 251 5.99 10.66 32.40
C SER A 251 5.79 9.41 31.55
N TYR A 252 6.70 9.17 30.61
CA TYR A 252 6.88 7.93 29.82
C TYR A 252 5.93 7.70 28.65
N GLU A 253 4.83 8.43 28.48
CA GLU A 253 3.87 8.21 27.40
C GLU A 253 3.79 9.44 26.50
N GLU A 254 3.99 9.24 25.20
CA GLU A 254 3.95 10.32 24.22
C GLU A 254 2.55 10.95 24.18
N LEU A 255 2.47 12.27 24.42
CA LEU A 255 1.23 13.03 24.23
C LEU A 255 0.97 13.20 22.73
N ARG A 256 -0.22 12.81 22.28
CA ARG A 256 -0.58 12.77 20.86
C ARG A 256 -1.56 13.87 20.45
N ALA A 257 -2.52 14.19 21.27
CA ALA A 257 -3.51 15.21 20.95
C ALA A 257 -4.12 15.86 22.20
N ILE A 258 -4.51 17.12 22.07
CA ILE A 258 -5.30 17.85 23.03
C ILE A 258 -6.57 18.34 22.33
N ASP A 259 -7.74 18.07 22.91
CA ASP A 259 -9.02 18.63 22.49
C ASP A 259 -9.66 19.41 23.61
N VAL A 260 -10.27 20.55 23.31
CA VAL A 260 -10.92 21.40 24.32
C VAL A 260 -12.36 21.67 23.92
N ARG A 261 -13.26 21.47 24.87
CA ARG A 261 -14.68 21.69 24.64
C ARG A 261 -15.39 22.18 25.91
N GLY A 262 -15.90 23.40 25.84
CA GLY A 262 -16.60 24.02 27.00
C GLY A 262 -15.70 24.09 28.23
N ALA A 263 -16.07 23.38 29.26
CA ALA A 263 -15.38 23.32 30.55
C ALA A 263 -14.45 22.11 30.71
N GLU A 264 -14.19 21.38 29.63
CA GLU A 264 -13.41 20.14 29.66
C GLU A 264 -12.23 20.18 28.68
N MET A 265 -11.11 19.61 29.08
CA MET A 265 -9.90 19.40 28.27
C MET A 265 -9.59 17.92 28.24
N LEU A 266 -9.54 17.35 27.02
CA LEU A 266 -9.16 15.96 26.73
C LEU A 266 -7.69 15.92 26.34
N ILE A 267 -6.94 15.03 26.97
CA ILE A 267 -5.55 14.69 26.65
C ILE A 267 -5.53 13.25 26.15
N CYS A 268 -5.04 13.05 24.94
CA CYS A 268 -4.78 11.74 24.35
C CYS A 268 -3.29 11.45 24.44
N GLU A 269 -2.90 10.51 25.28
CA GLU A 269 -1.60 9.89 25.30
C GLU A 269 -1.64 8.60 24.43
N LYS A 270 -0.49 8.02 24.14
CA LYS A 270 -0.39 6.80 23.33
C LYS A 270 -1.22 5.64 23.89
N TYR A 271 -1.19 5.45 25.21
CA TYR A 271 -1.83 4.32 25.89
C TYR A 271 -2.97 4.73 26.85
N ARG A 272 -3.27 6.03 26.97
CA ARG A 272 -4.17 6.53 28.00
C ARG A 272 -4.92 7.78 27.54
N LEU A 273 -6.14 7.97 28.05
CA LEU A 273 -6.89 9.22 27.95
C LEU A 273 -7.10 9.82 29.32
N LYS A 274 -7.03 11.15 29.39
CA LYS A 274 -7.33 11.94 30.58
C LYS A 274 -8.27 13.08 30.21
N VAL A 275 -9.25 13.37 31.09
CA VAL A 275 -10.11 14.56 30.96
C VAL A 275 -9.97 15.40 32.22
N HIS A 276 -9.68 16.67 32.04
CA HIS A 276 -9.51 17.64 33.09
C HIS A 276 -10.63 18.69 33.04
N ASP A 277 -10.99 19.24 34.20
CA ASP A 277 -11.91 20.37 34.32
C ASP A 277 -11.19 21.73 34.14
N THR A 278 -11.93 22.83 34.35
CA THR A 278 -11.41 24.21 34.25
C THR A 278 -10.36 24.59 35.30
N GLN A 279 -10.22 23.82 36.38
CA GLN A 279 -9.19 23.94 37.41
C GLN A 279 -8.03 22.99 37.19
N PHE A 280 -8.00 22.28 36.03
CA PHE A 280 -7.03 21.25 35.68
C PHE A 280 -7.02 20.04 36.60
N GLN A 281 -8.18 19.77 37.30
CA GLN A 281 -8.35 18.55 38.06
C GLN A 281 -8.75 17.41 37.15
N LEU A 282 -8.15 16.23 37.36
CA LEU A 282 -8.50 15.02 36.62
C LEU A 282 -9.90 14.54 37.00
N ILE A 283 -10.86 14.58 36.06
CA ILE A 283 -12.24 14.19 36.29
C ILE A 283 -12.61 12.84 35.64
N TYR A 284 -11.84 12.40 34.67
CA TYR A 284 -12.06 11.10 34.03
C TYR A 284 -10.77 10.58 33.41
N THR A 285 -10.55 9.26 33.48
CA THR A 285 -9.40 8.60 32.83
C THR A 285 -9.79 7.27 32.23
N VAL A 286 -9.12 6.91 31.14
CA VAL A 286 -9.18 5.57 30.52
C VAL A 286 -7.76 5.06 30.36
N ASN A 287 -7.44 4.02 31.12
CA ASN A 287 -6.09 3.44 31.12
C ASN A 287 -5.93 2.31 30.11
N SER A 288 -7.01 1.88 29.46
CA SER A 288 -6.97 0.83 28.44
C SER A 288 -8.24 0.84 27.59
N TRP A 289 -8.08 0.66 26.28
CA TRP A 289 -9.20 0.50 25.32
C TRP A 289 -8.91 -0.54 24.24
N TYR A 290 -7.88 -1.36 24.36
CA TYR A 290 -7.54 -2.32 23.32
C TYR A 290 -8.62 -3.39 23.13
N ASN A 291 -8.71 -3.90 21.91
CA ASN A 291 -9.56 -5.02 21.50
C ASN A 291 -8.77 -6.20 20.96
N ARG A 292 -7.68 -5.90 20.24
CA ARG A 292 -6.89 -6.92 19.53
C ARG A 292 -5.50 -7.13 20.14
N TYR A 293 -4.78 -6.04 20.45
CA TYR A 293 -3.38 -6.10 20.85
C TYR A 293 -3.06 -5.15 21.99
N TYR A 294 -2.67 -3.92 21.69
CA TYR A 294 -2.32 -2.86 22.63
C TYR A 294 -2.89 -1.54 22.13
N GLU A 295 -2.94 -0.55 22.99
CA GLU A 295 -3.36 0.80 22.64
C GLU A 295 -2.26 1.52 21.85
N ASN A 296 -2.67 2.31 20.87
CA ASN A 296 -1.79 3.25 20.17
C ASN A 296 -2.59 4.44 19.65
N GLY A 297 -3.17 5.20 20.60
CA GLY A 297 -3.95 6.40 20.29
C GLY A 297 -3.10 7.46 19.59
N GLN A 298 -3.67 8.11 18.58
CA GLN A 298 -2.99 9.14 17.78
C GLN A 298 -3.71 10.48 17.79
N ASP A 299 -5.03 10.47 17.85
CA ASP A 299 -5.89 11.65 17.92
C ASP A 299 -7.15 11.30 18.70
N ALA A 300 -7.71 12.24 19.43
CA ALA A 300 -8.98 12.04 20.12
C ALA A 300 -9.82 13.31 20.12
N LYS A 301 -11.14 13.13 20.01
CA LYS A 301 -12.12 14.22 19.92
C LYS A 301 -13.33 13.92 20.80
N PHE A 302 -13.83 14.97 21.44
CA PHE A 302 -15.13 14.91 22.07
C PHE A 302 -16.29 14.86 21.06
N ASP A 303 -17.35 14.11 21.39
CA ASP A 303 -18.61 14.07 20.67
C ASP A 303 -19.80 14.09 21.63
N GLY A 304 -20.56 15.19 21.63
CA GLY A 304 -21.61 15.40 22.64
C GLY A 304 -21.03 15.38 24.08
N THR A 305 -21.84 15.13 25.07
CA THR A 305 -21.45 15.19 26.51
C THR A 305 -20.69 13.95 26.96
N ASP A 306 -21.01 12.78 26.41
CA ASP A 306 -20.60 11.51 26.96
C ASP A 306 -19.61 10.72 26.10
N ASP A 307 -19.49 11.05 24.81
CA ASP A 307 -18.72 10.25 23.87
C ASP A 307 -17.36 10.89 23.56
N ILE A 308 -16.33 10.04 23.44
CA ILE A 308 -15.00 10.37 22.95
C ILE A 308 -14.68 9.41 21.79
N TRP A 309 -14.15 9.95 20.71
CA TRP A 309 -13.65 9.17 19.59
C TRP A 309 -12.13 9.23 19.50
N ILE A 310 -11.49 8.09 19.27
CA ILE A 310 -10.04 7.93 19.17
C ILE A 310 -9.70 7.34 17.81
N GLY A 311 -8.75 7.95 17.11
CA GLY A 311 -8.04 7.33 16.02
C GLY A 311 -6.85 6.53 16.57
N ASP A 312 -6.92 5.21 16.48
CA ASP A 312 -5.89 4.32 16.99
C ASP A 312 -5.17 3.62 15.84
N ARG A 313 -3.84 3.42 15.96
CA ARG A 313 -3.04 2.79 14.90
C ARG A 313 -3.23 1.28 14.79
N VAL A 314 -3.86 0.65 15.76
CA VAL A 314 -3.95 -0.81 15.86
C VAL A 314 -5.39 -1.28 16.04
N ASN A 315 -6.21 -0.46 16.70
CA ASN A 315 -7.58 -0.82 17.06
C ASN A 315 -8.65 -0.12 16.20
N GLY A 316 -8.22 0.67 15.22
CA GLY A 316 -9.15 1.37 14.33
C GLY A 316 -9.74 2.64 14.92
N LEU A 317 -11.00 2.95 14.59
CA LEU A 317 -11.74 4.05 15.17
C LEU A 317 -12.45 3.54 16.43
N VAL A 318 -12.05 4.07 17.58
CA VAL A 318 -12.58 3.66 18.89
C VAL A 318 -13.52 4.71 19.43
N LYS A 319 -14.71 4.27 19.88
CA LYS A 319 -15.67 5.09 20.59
C LYS A 319 -15.68 4.71 22.07
N ILE A 320 -15.55 5.69 22.95
CA ILE A 320 -15.69 5.52 24.40
C ILE A 320 -16.88 6.34 24.87
N ASN A 321 -17.88 5.67 25.43
CA ASN A 321 -18.96 6.36 26.16
C ASN A 321 -18.59 6.46 27.63
N ARG A 322 -18.34 7.69 28.11
CA ARG A 322 -17.86 7.96 29.48
C ARG A 322 -18.89 7.58 30.56
N ARG A 323 -20.16 7.80 30.29
CA ARG A 323 -21.25 7.55 31.27
C ARG A 323 -21.39 6.06 31.60
N PHE A 324 -21.22 5.19 30.60
CA PHE A 324 -21.38 3.74 30.76
C PHE A 324 -20.05 3.00 30.73
N ASN A 325 -18.93 3.69 30.56
CA ASN A 325 -17.58 3.14 30.33
C ASN A 325 -17.57 2.07 29.23
N LYS A 326 -18.39 2.27 28.18
CA LYS A 326 -18.54 1.35 27.06
C LYS A 326 -17.55 1.70 25.97
N LYS A 327 -16.87 0.69 25.43
CA LYS A 327 -15.92 0.80 24.32
C LYS A 327 -16.47 0.08 23.09
N GLU A 328 -16.44 0.74 21.94
CA GLU A 328 -16.88 0.21 20.65
C GLU A 328 -15.79 0.44 19.62
N PHE A 329 -15.58 -0.53 18.73
CA PHE A 329 -14.47 -0.54 17.77
C PHE A 329 -15.02 -0.63 16.36
N TYR A 330 -14.53 0.23 15.49
CA TYR A 330 -14.96 0.36 14.10
C TYR A 330 -13.76 0.31 13.18
N PHE A 331 -13.70 -0.72 12.36
CA PHE A 331 -12.69 -0.94 11.32
C PHE A 331 -13.27 -1.83 10.23
N LEU A 332 -12.66 -1.82 9.06
CA LEU A 332 -12.98 -2.73 7.97
C LEU A 332 -11.82 -3.69 7.73
N ASP A 333 -12.10 -4.75 7.00
CA ASP A 333 -11.11 -5.76 6.64
C ASP A 333 -10.09 -5.18 5.65
N GLY A 334 -8.81 -5.36 5.94
CA GLY A 334 -7.70 -4.82 5.17
C GLY A 334 -6.35 -5.35 5.64
N PRO A 335 -5.26 -5.08 4.90
CA PRO A 335 -3.90 -5.38 5.37
C PRO A 335 -3.58 -4.54 6.62
N HIS A 336 -2.63 -5.00 7.43
CA HIS A 336 -2.24 -4.30 8.65
C HIS A 336 -1.51 -2.98 8.40
N SER A 337 -0.74 -2.92 7.31
CA SER A 337 0.10 -1.77 6.96
C SER A 337 -0.11 -1.36 5.51
N TYR A 338 0.07 -0.08 5.23
CA TYR A 338 0.19 0.40 3.85
C TYR A 338 1.58 0.10 3.25
N LEU A 339 2.58 -0.22 4.08
CA LEU A 339 3.90 -0.60 3.58
C LEU A 339 3.82 -1.96 2.88
N ALA A 340 4.20 -1.98 1.62
CA ALA A 340 4.27 -3.17 0.78
C ALA A 340 5.57 -3.15 -0.01
N HIS A 341 6.51 -4.03 0.36
CA HIS A 341 7.80 -4.15 -0.32
C HIS A 341 7.73 -5.23 -1.40
N GLN A 342 7.34 -6.44 -1.03
CA GLN A 342 7.12 -7.54 -1.96
C GLN A 342 5.76 -8.20 -1.70
N ILE A 343 5.16 -8.72 -2.76
CA ILE A 343 3.86 -9.37 -2.76
C ILE A 343 3.91 -10.68 -3.56
N ASP A 344 3.13 -11.67 -3.16
CA ASP A 344 2.87 -12.87 -3.96
C ASP A 344 1.37 -13.16 -4.00
N SER A 345 0.86 -13.59 -5.16
CA SER A 345 -0.55 -13.89 -5.36
C SER A 345 -0.76 -15.25 -5.97
N ARG A 346 -1.70 -16.02 -5.41
CA ARG A 346 -2.09 -17.34 -5.93
C ARG A 346 -3.56 -17.64 -5.66
N ASN A 347 -4.29 -18.02 -6.70
CA ASN A 347 -5.67 -18.49 -6.59
C ASN A 347 -6.59 -17.53 -5.81
N GLY A 348 -6.45 -16.23 -6.04
CA GLY A 348 -7.23 -15.19 -5.35
C GLY A 348 -6.75 -14.87 -3.93
N ASN A 349 -5.63 -15.44 -3.48
CA ASN A 349 -4.98 -15.09 -2.21
C ASN A 349 -3.79 -14.16 -2.48
N LEU A 350 -3.45 -13.30 -1.51
CA LEU A 350 -2.38 -12.31 -1.62
C LEU A 350 -1.59 -12.23 -0.31
N ALA A 351 -0.30 -12.47 -0.37
CA ALA A 351 0.62 -12.27 0.75
C ALA A 351 1.44 -10.99 0.56
N VAL A 352 1.71 -10.26 1.64
CA VAL A 352 2.34 -8.95 1.62
C VAL A 352 3.34 -8.82 2.75
N VAL A 353 4.58 -8.46 2.44
CA VAL A 353 5.63 -8.15 3.42
C VAL A 353 6.05 -6.68 3.34
N PRO A 354 6.24 -6.01 4.49
CA PRO A 354 6.53 -4.58 4.54
C PRO A 354 8.03 -4.24 4.61
N GLY A 355 8.89 -5.22 4.93
CA GLY A 355 10.32 -5.02 5.13
C GLY A 355 11.09 -4.87 3.82
N SER A 356 12.32 -4.40 3.90
CA SER A 356 13.17 -4.21 2.73
C SER A 356 14.62 -4.58 3.01
N ASN A 357 15.37 -4.80 1.94
CA ASN A 357 16.82 -5.01 1.94
C ASN A 357 17.53 -3.94 1.11
N VAL A 358 17.00 -2.73 1.07
CA VAL A 358 17.54 -1.62 0.26
C VAL A 358 19.01 -1.38 0.61
N ASN A 359 19.84 -1.31 -0.44
CA ASN A 359 21.31 -1.21 -0.32
C ASN A 359 21.94 -2.31 0.54
N TYR A 360 21.26 -3.46 0.69
CA TYR A 360 21.70 -4.62 1.50
C TYR A 360 21.93 -4.28 2.97
N GLN A 361 21.20 -3.29 3.48
CA GLN A 361 21.20 -2.87 4.88
C GLN A 361 19.90 -3.28 5.57
N LYS A 362 19.94 -3.41 6.90
CA LYS A 362 18.75 -3.60 7.70
C LYS A 362 17.99 -2.28 7.81
N SER A 363 16.68 -2.33 7.61
CA SER A 363 15.77 -1.20 7.80
C SER A 363 15.09 -1.21 9.18
N TYR A 364 15.21 -2.33 9.90
CA TYR A 364 14.55 -2.57 11.20
C TYR A 364 13.03 -2.40 11.14
N THR A 365 12.45 -2.63 9.97
CA THR A 365 11.00 -2.66 9.82
C THR A 365 10.43 -3.83 10.60
N GLN A 366 9.42 -3.57 11.43
CA GLN A 366 8.80 -4.62 12.24
C GLN A 366 8.32 -5.79 11.37
N GLY A 367 8.65 -7.02 11.79
CA GLY A 367 8.43 -8.24 11.02
C GLY A 367 7.00 -8.74 11.05
N ASN A 368 6.05 -7.88 10.66
CA ASN A 368 4.66 -8.26 10.51
C ASN A 368 4.37 -8.50 9.03
N PHE A 369 3.44 -9.40 8.70
CA PHE A 369 2.93 -9.48 7.34
C PHE A 369 1.42 -9.67 7.31
N SER A 370 0.82 -9.33 6.16
CA SER A 370 -0.61 -9.47 5.92
C SER A 370 -0.86 -10.53 4.88
N TYR A 371 -1.93 -11.32 5.08
CA TYR A 371 -2.31 -12.40 4.18
C TYR A 371 -3.81 -12.38 3.89
N LEU A 372 -4.19 -12.13 2.63
CA LEU A 372 -5.55 -12.26 2.14
C LEU A 372 -5.80 -13.72 1.77
N TYR A 373 -6.57 -14.43 2.60
CA TYR A 373 -6.94 -15.82 2.38
C TYR A 373 -8.46 -15.97 2.38
N ASN A 374 -9.01 -16.63 1.34
CA ASN A 374 -10.45 -16.77 1.17
C ASN A 374 -11.22 -15.43 1.29
N LYS A 375 -10.69 -14.37 0.67
CA LYS A 375 -11.26 -13.00 0.67
C LYS A 375 -11.32 -12.34 2.04
N LYS A 376 -10.56 -12.80 3.00
CA LYS A 376 -10.44 -12.23 4.33
C LYS A 376 -8.98 -11.96 4.66
N TRP A 377 -8.69 -10.76 5.16
CA TRP A 377 -7.35 -10.43 5.61
C TRP A 377 -7.05 -11.04 6.97
N GLY A 378 -5.93 -11.72 7.05
CA GLY A 378 -5.27 -12.13 8.28
C GLY A 378 -4.00 -11.33 8.48
N ILE A 379 -3.62 -11.14 9.74
CA ILE A 379 -2.40 -10.42 10.12
C ILE A 379 -1.56 -11.38 10.97
N CYS A 380 -0.31 -11.57 10.61
CA CYS A 380 0.66 -12.22 11.46
C CYS A 380 1.52 -11.17 12.15
N LEU A 381 1.22 -10.91 13.41
CA LEU A 381 2.02 -10.04 14.27
C LEU A 381 3.02 -10.89 15.02
N PHE A 382 4.29 -10.86 14.60
CA PHE A 382 5.33 -11.67 15.22
C PHE A 382 5.67 -11.25 16.65
N SER A 383 5.36 -10.02 17.05
CA SER A 383 5.42 -9.60 18.46
C SER A 383 4.58 -10.46 19.39
N ALA A 384 3.49 -11.07 18.88
CA ALA A 384 2.71 -12.05 19.64
C ALA A 384 3.46 -13.38 19.86
N TYR A 385 4.56 -13.60 19.15
CA TYR A 385 5.38 -14.82 19.17
C TYR A 385 6.83 -14.57 19.62
N ASP A 386 7.16 -13.37 20.14
CA ASP A 386 8.53 -13.05 20.62
C ASP A 386 9.07 -14.09 21.61
N ASN A 387 8.21 -14.61 22.48
CA ASN A 387 8.58 -15.69 23.41
C ASN A 387 8.88 -17.03 22.69
N LEU A 388 8.31 -17.27 21.51
CA LEU A 388 8.50 -18.48 20.74
C LEU A 388 9.82 -18.44 19.97
N PHE A 389 10.20 -17.26 19.45
CA PHE A 389 11.37 -17.10 18.61
C PHE A 389 12.63 -16.66 19.36
N ALA A 390 12.49 -16.19 20.59
CA ALA A 390 13.59 -15.60 21.40
C ALA A 390 14.32 -14.42 20.68
N VAL A 391 13.76 -13.92 19.57
CA VAL A 391 14.29 -12.81 18.77
C VAL A 391 13.14 -11.92 18.27
N GLN A 392 13.38 -10.63 18.22
CA GLN A 392 12.44 -9.69 17.60
C GLN A 392 12.59 -9.77 16.07
N LEU A 393 11.61 -10.33 15.41
CA LEU A 393 11.61 -10.48 13.95
C LEU A 393 11.49 -9.13 13.25
N SER A 394 12.35 -8.87 12.26
CA SER A 394 12.35 -7.63 11.45
C SER A 394 12.67 -7.91 9.98
N ASP A 395 12.41 -6.90 9.14
CA ASP A 395 12.85 -6.86 7.75
C ASP A 395 12.44 -8.08 6.92
N LEU A 396 11.14 -8.47 6.99
CA LEU A 396 10.60 -9.43 6.06
C LEU A 396 10.58 -8.79 4.67
N CYS A 397 11.48 -9.21 3.78
CA CYS A 397 11.73 -8.57 2.49
C CYS A 397 11.29 -9.40 1.27
N CYS A 398 10.95 -10.67 1.45
CA CYS A 398 10.44 -11.52 0.38
C CYS A 398 9.38 -12.49 0.89
N VAL A 399 8.45 -12.89 0.00
CA VAL A 399 7.30 -13.73 0.35
C VAL A 399 6.93 -14.67 -0.80
N ALA A 400 6.52 -15.90 -0.48
CA ALA A 400 5.98 -16.86 -1.45
C ALA A 400 4.87 -17.70 -0.83
N ILE A 401 3.76 -17.85 -1.56
CA ILE A 401 2.64 -18.73 -1.21
C ILE A 401 2.93 -20.13 -1.77
N ASN A 402 2.79 -21.17 -0.94
CA ASN A 402 2.99 -22.54 -1.40
C ASN A 402 1.99 -22.90 -2.54
N PRO A 403 2.47 -23.26 -3.74
CA PRO A 403 1.60 -23.56 -4.89
C PRO A 403 0.69 -24.78 -4.68
N LYS A 404 1.04 -25.67 -3.76
CA LYS A 404 0.28 -26.90 -3.44
C LYS A 404 -0.62 -26.74 -2.22
N ASN A 405 -0.38 -25.72 -1.40
CA ASN A 405 -1.16 -25.44 -0.17
C ASN A 405 -1.18 -23.94 0.12
N SER A 406 -2.22 -23.26 -0.33
CA SER A 406 -2.36 -21.81 -0.13
C SER A 406 -2.50 -21.37 1.34
N GLN A 407 -2.69 -22.28 2.30
CA GLN A 407 -2.66 -21.95 3.72
C GLN A 407 -1.23 -21.74 4.25
N GLU A 408 -0.23 -22.14 3.48
CA GLU A 408 1.17 -22.07 3.85
C GLU A 408 1.87 -20.95 3.07
N VAL A 409 2.46 -20.01 3.80
CA VAL A 409 3.19 -18.88 3.27
C VAL A 409 4.58 -18.85 3.87
N PHE A 410 5.58 -18.57 3.05
CA PHE A 410 6.96 -18.39 3.50
C PHE A 410 7.35 -16.91 3.32
N ALA A 411 8.08 -16.39 4.31
CA ALA A 411 8.64 -15.03 4.26
C ALA A 411 10.10 -15.03 4.70
N GLY A 412 10.96 -14.45 3.86
CA GLY A 412 12.38 -14.31 4.17
C GLY A 412 12.67 -13.01 4.91
N SER A 413 13.50 -13.10 5.95
CA SER A 413 13.98 -11.95 6.73
C SER A 413 15.39 -11.56 6.31
N TRP A 414 15.60 -10.26 6.18
CA TRP A 414 16.95 -9.70 6.03
C TRP A 414 17.62 -9.55 7.40
N GLY A 415 17.91 -10.71 8.03
CA GLY A 415 18.63 -10.77 9.29
C GLY A 415 18.30 -11.93 10.22
N GLN A 416 17.12 -12.57 10.11
CA GLN A 416 16.72 -13.65 11.03
C GLN A 416 16.43 -15.00 10.34
N GLY A 417 16.49 -15.09 9.01
CA GLY A 417 16.26 -16.34 8.29
C GLY A 417 14.89 -16.42 7.62
N LEU A 418 14.26 -17.61 7.62
CA LEU A 418 13.01 -17.88 6.91
C LEU A 418 11.89 -18.18 7.90
N VAL A 419 10.76 -17.51 7.73
CA VAL A 419 9.53 -17.79 8.48
C VAL A 419 8.58 -18.60 7.61
N GLN A 420 8.03 -19.68 8.16
CA GLN A 420 6.89 -20.40 7.64
C GLN A 420 5.67 -20.03 8.48
N TYR A 421 4.64 -19.53 7.83
CA TYR A 421 3.34 -19.23 8.41
C TYR A 421 2.31 -20.20 7.86
N ASN A 422 1.44 -20.70 8.74
CA ASN A 422 0.28 -21.49 8.39
C ASN A 422 -0.95 -20.87 9.10
N THR A 423 -2.08 -20.75 8.40
CA THR A 423 -3.29 -20.14 8.96
C THR A 423 -3.80 -20.85 10.22
N ASP A 424 -3.48 -22.14 10.39
CA ASP A 424 -4.04 -23.00 11.43
C ASP A 424 -3.01 -23.43 12.48
N ALA A 425 -1.76 -22.92 12.42
CA ALA A 425 -0.68 -23.29 13.34
C ALA A 425 0.22 -22.11 13.68
N PRO A 426 0.91 -22.13 14.84
CA PRO A 426 1.95 -21.15 15.14
C PRO A 426 3.02 -21.11 14.05
N PRO A 427 3.60 -19.93 13.76
CA PRO A 427 4.65 -19.80 12.76
C PRO A 427 5.94 -20.52 13.21
N THR A 428 6.74 -20.94 12.23
CA THR A 428 8.06 -21.55 12.45
C THR A 428 9.14 -20.66 11.87
N LEU A 429 10.19 -20.38 12.65
CA LEU A 429 11.40 -19.69 12.19
C LEU A 429 12.47 -20.71 11.87
N TYR A 430 12.98 -20.69 10.63
CA TYR A 430 14.11 -21.49 10.17
C TYR A 430 15.38 -20.63 10.18
N ASN A 431 16.41 -21.16 10.82
CA ASN A 431 17.75 -20.58 10.93
C ASN A 431 18.80 -21.73 10.92
N PRO A 432 20.09 -21.51 11.14
CA PRO A 432 21.12 -22.58 11.15
C PRO A 432 20.92 -23.66 12.21
N GLU A 433 20.11 -23.43 13.23
CA GLU A 433 19.85 -24.41 14.30
C GLU A 433 18.89 -25.53 13.86
N ASN A 434 18.02 -25.27 12.86
CA ASN A 434 16.99 -26.21 12.42
C ASN A 434 16.84 -26.32 10.89
N SER A 435 17.81 -25.79 10.15
CA SER A 435 17.84 -25.80 8.68
C SER A 435 19.28 -25.83 8.15
N LEU A 436 19.47 -25.77 6.82
CA LEU A 436 20.79 -25.56 6.21
C LEU A 436 21.05 -24.09 5.82
N LEU A 437 20.24 -23.16 6.28
CA LEU A 437 20.59 -21.75 6.25
C LEU A 437 21.88 -21.51 7.02
N GLN A 438 22.65 -20.51 6.63
CA GLN A 438 23.95 -20.22 7.24
C GLN A 438 23.97 -18.82 7.85
N TYR A 439 24.67 -18.69 8.98
CA TYR A 439 24.98 -17.37 9.51
C TYR A 439 25.89 -16.60 8.55
N SER A 440 25.73 -15.31 8.56
CA SER A 440 26.61 -14.40 7.83
C SER A 440 28.06 -14.52 8.31
N THR A 441 29.01 -14.55 7.38
CA THR A 441 30.44 -14.48 7.67
C THR A 441 30.94 -13.05 7.97
N VAL A 442 30.07 -12.05 7.76
CA VAL A 442 30.39 -10.61 7.91
C VAL A 442 29.63 -9.98 9.08
N HIS A 443 28.42 -10.46 9.37
CA HIS A 443 27.54 -9.94 10.42
C HIS A 443 27.18 -11.06 11.38
N GLU A 444 27.83 -11.11 12.52
CA GLU A 444 27.70 -12.18 13.51
C GLU A 444 26.23 -12.41 13.94
N GLY A 445 25.81 -13.66 13.97
CA GLY A 445 24.49 -14.10 14.43
C GLY A 445 23.32 -13.78 13.49
N LEU A 446 23.56 -13.17 12.32
CA LEU A 446 22.50 -12.80 11.37
C LEU A 446 22.40 -13.79 10.20
N VAL A 447 21.18 -14.01 9.72
CA VAL A 447 20.85 -14.86 8.57
C VAL A 447 20.05 -14.05 7.57
N PHE A 448 20.60 -13.82 6.39
CA PHE A 448 20.04 -12.94 5.37
C PHE A 448 19.39 -13.74 4.25
N VAL A 449 18.07 -13.80 4.24
CA VAL A 449 17.29 -14.36 3.11
C VAL A 449 16.82 -13.20 2.23
N GLY A 450 17.35 -13.14 1.00
CA GLY A 450 17.10 -12.02 0.07
C GLY A 450 15.90 -12.21 -0.82
N ASP A 451 15.66 -13.44 -1.29
CA ASP A 451 14.52 -13.79 -2.13
C ASP A 451 14.16 -15.27 -2.00
N ILE A 452 12.89 -15.61 -2.30
CA ILE A 452 12.37 -16.97 -2.23
C ILE A 452 11.42 -17.24 -3.41
N THR A 453 11.45 -18.46 -3.94
CA THR A 453 10.56 -18.89 -5.02
C THR A 453 10.31 -20.39 -4.97
N PHE A 454 9.18 -20.83 -5.51
CA PHE A 454 8.89 -22.25 -5.68
C PHE A 454 9.19 -22.69 -7.11
N ASP A 455 9.76 -23.90 -7.27
CA ASP A 455 9.83 -24.54 -8.57
C ASP A 455 8.55 -25.34 -8.90
N ASN A 456 8.48 -25.86 -10.14
CA ASN A 456 7.33 -26.62 -10.64
C ASN A 456 7.08 -27.93 -9.84
N ASN A 457 8.06 -28.42 -9.11
CA ASN A 457 7.93 -29.59 -8.23
C ASN A 457 7.41 -29.25 -6.83
N GLY A 458 7.28 -27.94 -6.51
CA GLY A 458 6.88 -27.42 -5.21
C GLY A 458 8.02 -27.43 -4.18
N ARG A 459 9.28 -27.37 -4.64
CA ARG A 459 10.46 -27.19 -3.78
C ARG A 459 10.67 -25.69 -3.62
N LEU A 460 10.90 -25.25 -2.37
CA LEU A 460 11.17 -23.85 -2.05
C LEU A 460 12.68 -23.57 -2.20
N TRP A 461 13.03 -22.67 -3.10
CA TRP A 461 14.37 -22.18 -3.33
C TRP A 461 14.53 -20.78 -2.72
N MET A 462 15.73 -20.49 -2.20
CA MET A 462 16.00 -19.21 -1.55
C MET A 462 17.47 -18.82 -1.66
N THR A 463 17.70 -17.51 -1.66
CA THR A 463 19.05 -16.95 -1.49
C THR A 463 19.37 -16.76 -0.02
N ASN A 464 20.60 -17.06 0.38
CA ASN A 464 21.14 -16.81 1.70
C ASN A 464 22.44 -15.99 1.55
N SER A 465 22.35 -14.70 1.72
CA SER A 465 23.46 -13.76 1.50
C SER A 465 24.53 -13.83 2.57
N PHE A 466 25.74 -13.39 2.22
CA PHE A 466 26.91 -13.28 3.09
C PHE A 466 27.41 -14.62 3.68
N CYS A 467 27.17 -15.74 3.04
CA CYS A 467 27.60 -17.05 3.52
C CYS A 467 28.32 -17.85 2.42
N ALA A 468 28.80 -19.04 2.77
CA ALA A 468 29.59 -19.89 1.86
C ALA A 468 28.72 -20.56 0.77
N ASN A 469 27.53 -21.04 1.15
CA ASN A 469 26.57 -21.68 0.26
C ASN A 469 25.33 -20.80 0.13
N PRO A 470 25.34 -19.86 -0.84
CA PRO A 470 24.35 -18.78 -0.87
C PRO A 470 23.00 -19.19 -1.46
N ILE A 471 22.82 -20.45 -1.85
CA ILE A 471 21.54 -20.99 -2.30
C ILE A 471 21.12 -22.12 -1.38
N CYS A 472 19.89 -22.06 -0.89
CA CYS A 472 19.24 -23.11 -0.14
C CYS A 472 17.98 -23.60 -0.83
N MET A 473 17.66 -24.88 -0.66
CA MET A 473 16.43 -25.50 -1.13
C MET A 473 15.82 -26.33 -0.02
N ARG A 474 14.49 -26.17 0.18
CA ARG A 474 13.69 -26.99 1.09
C ARG A 474 12.67 -27.80 0.28
N GLN A 475 12.63 -29.11 0.51
CA GLN A 475 11.60 -29.99 -0.06
C GLN A 475 10.34 -30.00 0.82
N ALA A 476 9.24 -30.47 0.26
CA ALA A 476 7.97 -30.58 0.97
C ALA A 476 8.03 -31.51 2.20
N ASP A 477 8.92 -32.49 2.19
CA ASP A 477 9.19 -33.40 3.30
C ASP A 477 10.17 -32.85 4.34
N ASN A 478 10.47 -31.55 4.26
CA ASN A 478 11.36 -30.81 5.15
C ASN A 478 12.85 -31.17 5.05
N ARG A 479 13.30 -31.85 3.98
CA ARG A 479 14.71 -32.02 3.70
C ARG A 479 15.29 -30.75 3.11
N TRP A 480 16.50 -30.39 3.56
CA TRP A 480 17.21 -29.18 3.14
C TRP A 480 18.46 -29.54 2.35
N PHE A 481 18.81 -28.67 1.41
CA PHE A 481 20.03 -28.72 0.63
C PHE A 481 20.60 -27.31 0.50
N SER A 482 21.93 -27.19 0.43
CA SER A 482 22.59 -25.90 0.20
C SER A 482 23.66 -26.05 -0.88
N PHE A 483 23.83 -25.00 -1.69
CA PHE A 483 24.67 -25.04 -2.89
C PHE A 483 25.59 -23.83 -2.93
N SER A 484 26.84 -24.08 -3.40
CA SER A 484 27.83 -23.04 -3.64
C SER A 484 27.72 -22.49 -5.06
N LEU A 485 27.97 -21.21 -5.23
CA LEU A 485 28.10 -20.56 -6.54
C LEU A 485 29.55 -20.24 -6.92
N ASN A 486 30.53 -20.84 -6.21
CA ASN A 486 31.92 -20.68 -6.58
C ASN A 486 32.21 -21.33 -7.93
N PRO A 487 33.11 -20.74 -8.78
CA PRO A 487 34.01 -19.60 -8.47
C PRO A 487 33.44 -18.21 -8.79
N TYR A 488 32.14 -18.04 -9.04
CA TYR A 488 31.60 -16.81 -9.61
C TYR A 488 31.35 -15.70 -8.59
N LEU A 489 31.36 -16.01 -7.29
CA LEU A 489 31.13 -15.03 -6.20
C LEU A 489 32.44 -14.56 -5.51
N VAL A 490 33.59 -14.68 -6.18
CA VAL A 490 34.83 -14.16 -5.62
C VAL A 490 34.76 -12.63 -5.49
N GLY A 491 34.96 -12.13 -4.27
CA GLY A 491 34.95 -10.71 -3.93
C GLY A 491 33.68 -10.21 -3.24
N SER A 492 32.56 -10.90 -3.35
CA SER A 492 31.35 -10.60 -2.58
C SER A 492 30.40 -11.81 -2.56
N ASN A 493 29.84 -12.11 -1.40
CA ASN A 493 28.82 -13.16 -1.23
C ASN A 493 27.41 -12.57 -1.07
N VAL A 494 27.17 -11.35 -1.56
CA VAL A 494 25.81 -10.77 -1.60
C VAL A 494 25.08 -11.34 -2.81
N VAL A 495 24.05 -12.13 -2.53
CA VAL A 495 23.07 -12.61 -3.50
C VAL A 495 21.70 -12.04 -3.14
N ASP A 496 20.86 -11.78 -4.13
CA ASP A 496 19.54 -11.17 -3.90
C ASP A 496 18.45 -11.97 -4.61
N LYS A 497 18.07 -11.61 -5.82
CA LYS A 497 16.96 -12.23 -6.54
C LYS A 497 17.28 -13.64 -7.03
N ILE A 498 16.27 -14.53 -6.96
CA ILE A 498 16.31 -15.88 -7.51
C ILE A 498 15.08 -16.15 -8.38
N LEU A 499 15.29 -16.53 -9.63
CA LEU A 499 14.26 -17.03 -10.53
C LEU A 499 14.52 -18.50 -10.82
N VAL A 500 13.52 -19.35 -10.71
CA VAL A 500 13.56 -20.73 -11.24
C VAL A 500 12.77 -20.76 -12.53
N ASP A 501 13.43 -21.01 -13.66
CA ASP A 501 12.79 -21.04 -14.97
C ASP A 501 12.08 -22.38 -15.24
N SER A 502 11.34 -22.44 -16.34
CA SER A 502 10.59 -23.63 -16.77
C SER A 502 11.47 -24.87 -17.02
N ARG A 503 12.78 -24.66 -17.25
CA ARG A 503 13.81 -25.70 -17.42
C ARG A 503 14.42 -26.14 -16.11
N ASN A 504 13.94 -25.53 -14.99
CA ASN A 504 14.49 -25.72 -13.65
C ASN A 504 15.93 -25.17 -13.47
N TYR A 505 16.35 -24.18 -14.27
CA TYR A 505 17.57 -23.43 -14.03
C TYR A 505 17.29 -22.33 -13.00
N LYS A 506 18.25 -22.08 -12.11
CA LYS A 506 18.18 -21.04 -11.08
C LYS A 506 19.02 -19.86 -11.53
N TRP A 507 18.36 -18.73 -11.78
CA TRP A 507 19.00 -17.48 -12.15
C TRP A 507 19.14 -16.63 -10.90
N VAL A 508 20.39 -16.35 -10.48
CA VAL A 508 20.68 -15.71 -9.21
C VAL A 508 21.47 -14.43 -9.45
N THR A 509 20.99 -13.34 -8.87
CA THR A 509 21.68 -12.06 -8.96
C THR A 509 22.75 -11.93 -7.88
N ALA A 510 23.93 -11.43 -8.28
CA ALA A 510 25.01 -11.02 -7.38
C ALA A 510 25.28 -9.52 -7.59
N PRO A 511 24.47 -8.64 -6.96
CA PRO A 511 24.37 -7.23 -7.34
C PRO A 511 25.64 -6.44 -7.08
N GLN A 512 26.38 -6.72 -6.01
CA GLN A 512 27.66 -6.04 -5.75
C GLN A 512 28.76 -6.38 -6.76
N LEU A 513 28.61 -7.49 -7.48
CA LEU A 513 29.50 -7.91 -8.54
C LEU A 513 28.96 -7.59 -9.94
N ASN A 514 27.74 -7.05 -10.00
CA ASN A 514 26.97 -6.86 -11.26
C ASN A 514 26.92 -8.13 -12.10
N LYS A 515 26.69 -9.29 -11.46
CA LYS A 515 26.64 -10.60 -12.11
C LYS A 515 25.25 -11.21 -12.03
N LEU A 516 24.92 -11.98 -13.08
CA LEU A 516 23.85 -12.95 -13.09
C LEU A 516 24.45 -14.33 -13.23
N VAL A 517 24.20 -15.21 -12.27
CA VAL A 517 24.73 -16.57 -12.25
C VAL A 517 23.58 -17.54 -12.52
N VAL A 518 23.75 -18.44 -13.46
CA VAL A 518 22.84 -19.55 -13.73
C VAL A 518 23.39 -20.83 -13.11
N PHE A 519 22.50 -21.55 -12.39
CA PHE A 519 22.81 -22.77 -11.66
C PHE A 519 21.79 -23.87 -11.94
N SER A 520 22.23 -25.12 -12.01
CA SER A 520 21.38 -26.30 -12.05
C SER A 520 22.01 -27.44 -11.24
N GLU A 521 21.23 -28.01 -10.31
CA GLU A 521 21.55 -29.22 -9.57
C GLU A 521 21.38 -30.50 -10.41
N ASN A 522 21.09 -30.35 -11.69
CA ASN A 522 20.89 -31.45 -12.65
C ASN A 522 19.86 -32.52 -12.23
N GLY A 523 18.90 -32.14 -11.34
CA GLY A 523 17.87 -33.03 -10.78
C GLY A 523 18.36 -33.92 -9.62
N THR A 524 19.60 -33.81 -9.19
CA THR A 524 20.28 -34.63 -8.18
C THR A 524 20.81 -33.77 -7.03
N PRO A 525 19.95 -33.16 -6.17
CA PRO A 525 20.37 -32.17 -5.17
C PRO A 525 21.36 -32.71 -4.11
N SER A 526 21.50 -34.02 -3.95
CA SER A 526 22.47 -34.66 -3.06
C SER A 526 23.83 -34.95 -3.71
N ASN A 527 23.99 -34.68 -4.98
CA ASN A 527 25.23 -34.97 -5.73
C ASN A 527 25.86 -33.68 -6.30
N PRO A 528 26.69 -32.96 -5.56
CA PRO A 528 27.27 -31.71 -6.06
C PRO A 528 28.29 -31.88 -7.20
N SER A 529 28.66 -33.12 -7.57
CA SER A 529 29.63 -33.35 -8.62
C SER A 529 29.08 -33.16 -10.04
N ASP A 530 27.79 -33.18 -10.21
CA ASP A 530 27.10 -32.94 -11.51
C ASP A 530 26.43 -31.56 -11.61
N ASP A 531 26.57 -30.74 -10.58
CA ASP A 531 26.10 -29.35 -10.59
C ASP A 531 26.75 -28.57 -11.73
N LYS A 532 25.93 -27.74 -12.38
CA LYS A 532 26.38 -26.85 -13.46
C LYS A 532 26.17 -25.40 -13.04
N ILE A 533 27.21 -24.59 -13.20
CA ILE A 533 27.20 -23.18 -12.81
C ILE A 533 27.86 -22.35 -13.92
N ARG A 534 27.24 -21.24 -14.31
CA ARG A 534 27.85 -20.28 -15.24
C ARG A 534 27.49 -18.85 -14.87
N ASN A 535 28.39 -17.93 -15.25
CA ASN A 535 28.09 -16.51 -15.27
C ASN A 535 27.49 -16.11 -16.62
N VAL A 536 26.48 -15.28 -16.60
CA VAL A 536 25.85 -14.68 -17.78
C VAL A 536 26.46 -13.31 -18.02
N ASP A 537 26.84 -13.03 -19.26
CA ASP A 537 27.37 -11.72 -19.63
C ASP A 537 26.21 -10.74 -19.90
N LEU A 538 26.17 -9.66 -19.10
CA LEU A 538 25.17 -8.60 -19.22
C LEU A 538 25.57 -7.51 -20.24
N ASN A 539 26.81 -7.57 -20.79
CA ASN A 539 27.35 -6.56 -21.67
C ASN A 539 27.82 -7.16 -22.98
N THR A 540 27.31 -6.63 -24.08
CA THR A 540 27.77 -6.96 -25.42
C THR A 540 29.03 -6.18 -25.85
N LEU A 541 29.46 -5.18 -25.04
CA LEU A 541 30.62 -4.31 -25.37
C LEU A 541 31.46 -4.08 -24.11
N ALA A 542 32.76 -4.21 -24.22
CA ALA A 542 33.75 -4.19 -23.15
C ALA A 542 33.88 -2.87 -22.34
N ASN A 543 33.20 -1.79 -22.73
CA ASN A 543 33.34 -0.46 -22.10
C ASN A 543 32.01 0.17 -21.64
N VAL A 544 30.90 -0.58 -21.58
CA VAL A 544 29.62 -0.06 -21.14
C VAL A 544 29.51 -0.21 -19.64
N LYS A 545 29.11 0.88 -18.93
CA LYS A 545 28.84 0.88 -17.51
C LYS A 545 27.82 -0.21 -17.17
N THR A 546 28.15 -1.16 -16.32
CA THR A 546 27.30 -2.27 -15.96
C THR A 546 26.06 -1.78 -15.23
N SER A 547 24.88 -2.10 -15.77
CA SER A 547 23.60 -1.81 -15.09
C SER A 547 23.39 -2.79 -13.94
N THR A 548 22.96 -2.30 -12.77
CA THR A 548 22.60 -3.16 -11.62
C THR A 548 21.29 -3.87 -11.91
N ILE A 549 21.25 -5.19 -11.73
CA ILE A 549 20.03 -6.00 -11.87
C ILE A 549 19.15 -5.78 -10.65
N THR A 550 17.87 -5.60 -10.89
CA THR A 550 16.86 -5.33 -9.85
C THR A 550 15.78 -6.41 -9.76
N CYS A 551 15.40 -7.02 -10.89
CA CYS A 551 14.38 -8.07 -10.94
C CYS A 551 14.59 -8.98 -12.16
N LEU A 552 13.95 -10.15 -12.12
CA LEU A 552 13.99 -11.18 -13.16
C LEU A 552 12.59 -11.73 -13.42
N ALA A 553 12.27 -12.05 -14.66
CA ALA A 553 11.06 -12.79 -15.03
C ALA A 553 11.32 -13.71 -16.22
N GLU A 554 10.66 -14.88 -16.24
CA GLU A 554 10.56 -15.74 -17.42
C GLU A 554 9.25 -15.44 -18.13
N ASP A 555 9.27 -15.29 -19.44
CA ASP A 555 8.06 -15.11 -20.23
C ASP A 555 7.53 -16.44 -20.80
N LEU A 556 6.38 -16.40 -21.50
CA LEU A 556 5.74 -17.61 -22.00
C LEU A 556 6.50 -18.26 -23.17
N ASP A 557 7.43 -17.55 -23.81
CA ASP A 557 8.34 -18.09 -24.83
C ASP A 557 9.60 -18.69 -24.17
N GLY A 558 9.71 -18.59 -22.86
CA GLY A 558 10.82 -19.08 -22.05
C GLY A 558 12.06 -18.18 -22.11
N GLU A 559 11.90 -16.92 -22.52
CA GLU A 559 12.94 -15.89 -22.50
C GLU A 559 13.09 -15.30 -21.10
N ILE A 560 14.31 -14.90 -20.71
CA ILE A 560 14.57 -14.29 -19.40
C ILE A 560 14.66 -12.78 -19.55
N TRP A 561 13.68 -12.11 -18.97
CA TRP A 561 13.58 -10.65 -18.87
C TRP A 561 14.28 -10.15 -17.63
N ILE A 562 15.13 -9.15 -17.76
CA ILE A 562 16.01 -8.63 -16.74
C ILE A 562 15.71 -7.14 -16.56
N GLY A 563 15.16 -6.76 -15.40
CA GLY A 563 15.04 -5.37 -15.00
C GLY A 563 16.38 -4.85 -14.47
N THR A 564 16.73 -3.64 -14.85
CA THR A 564 17.95 -2.97 -14.40
C THR A 564 17.65 -1.53 -13.95
N ASN A 565 18.62 -0.88 -13.32
CA ASN A 565 18.54 0.56 -13.03
C ASN A 565 18.65 1.45 -14.29
N GLN A 566 18.73 0.86 -15.49
CA GLN A 566 18.83 1.52 -16.79
C GLN A 566 18.01 0.74 -17.84
N GLY A 567 16.72 0.52 -17.57
CA GLY A 567 15.81 -0.16 -18.47
C GLY A 567 15.88 -1.67 -18.42
N VAL A 568 15.46 -2.29 -19.52
CA VAL A 568 15.21 -3.73 -19.61
C VAL A 568 16.18 -4.39 -20.57
N LYS A 569 16.61 -5.62 -20.21
CA LYS A 569 17.38 -6.51 -21.09
C LYS A 569 16.69 -7.87 -21.18
N VAL A 570 16.97 -8.63 -22.24
CA VAL A 570 16.40 -9.97 -22.47
C VAL A 570 17.48 -10.97 -22.91
N ILE A 571 17.39 -12.19 -22.38
CA ILE A 571 18.12 -13.36 -22.85
C ILE A 571 17.17 -14.22 -23.69
N TYR A 572 17.36 -14.23 -25.01
CA TYR A 572 16.49 -14.92 -25.98
C TYR A 572 16.75 -16.42 -26.10
N ASN A 573 17.86 -16.91 -25.60
CA ASN A 573 18.27 -18.32 -25.69
C ASN A 573 18.78 -18.89 -24.36
N PRO A 574 17.98 -18.82 -23.28
CA PRO A 574 18.41 -19.25 -21.95
C PRO A 574 18.67 -20.76 -21.83
N GLN A 575 18.13 -21.58 -22.75
CA GLN A 575 18.39 -23.01 -22.79
C GLN A 575 19.89 -23.35 -22.98
N ASN A 576 20.65 -22.45 -23.54
CA ASN A 576 22.09 -22.61 -23.78
C ASN A 576 22.97 -22.09 -22.61
N ALA A 577 22.35 -21.47 -21.59
CA ALA A 577 23.09 -20.74 -20.59
C ALA A 577 24.07 -21.56 -19.74
N LEU A 578 23.87 -22.87 -19.61
CA LEU A 578 24.78 -23.77 -18.91
C LEU A 578 25.83 -24.46 -19.85
N SER A 579 25.66 -24.37 -21.15
CA SER A 579 26.58 -24.97 -22.14
C SER A 579 27.43 -23.93 -22.89
N GLU A 580 26.86 -22.75 -23.15
CA GLU A 580 27.47 -21.69 -23.95
C GLU A 580 27.45 -20.35 -23.21
N THR A 581 28.20 -19.38 -23.73
CA THR A 581 28.09 -18.00 -23.28
C THR A 581 26.85 -17.37 -23.89
N VAL A 582 25.89 -16.96 -23.04
CA VAL A 582 24.70 -16.21 -23.45
C VAL A 582 24.86 -14.76 -23.07
N PHE A 583 24.23 -13.88 -23.85
CA PHE A 583 24.28 -12.44 -23.66
C PHE A 583 22.88 -11.88 -23.43
N ALA A 584 22.76 -10.98 -22.48
CA ALA A 584 21.55 -10.17 -22.31
C ALA A 584 21.59 -9.00 -23.34
N LYS A 585 20.51 -8.83 -24.09
CA LYS A 585 20.37 -7.81 -25.15
C LYS A 585 19.38 -6.74 -24.71
N ASN A 586 19.63 -5.48 -25.09
CA ASN A 586 18.63 -4.42 -24.96
C ASN A 586 17.52 -4.64 -26.01
N ILE A 587 16.30 -4.25 -25.64
CA ILE A 587 15.18 -4.13 -26.57
C ILE A 587 15.22 -2.73 -27.15
N ILE A 588 15.25 -2.63 -28.47
CA ILE A 588 15.28 -1.35 -29.18
C ILE A 588 13.86 -1.02 -29.63
N ILE A 589 13.38 0.17 -29.24
CA ILE A 589 12.09 0.72 -29.66
C ILE A 589 12.29 1.95 -30.54
N GLU A 590 11.41 2.14 -31.49
CA GLU A 590 11.39 3.35 -32.34
C GLU A 590 10.47 4.40 -31.68
N VAL A 591 11.02 5.58 -31.43
CA VAL A 591 10.28 6.74 -30.94
C VAL A 591 10.48 7.91 -31.90
N ASN A 592 9.66 8.97 -31.78
CA ASN A 592 9.75 10.13 -32.67
C ASN A 592 11.14 10.79 -32.74
N SER A 593 11.98 10.59 -31.73
CA SER A 593 13.35 11.10 -31.65
C SER A 593 14.43 10.16 -32.20
N GLY A 594 14.07 8.96 -32.68
CA GLY A 594 14.97 7.91 -33.17
C GLY A 594 14.85 6.60 -32.35
N ALA A 595 15.82 5.70 -32.57
CA ALA A 595 15.87 4.45 -31.82
C ALA A 595 16.42 4.65 -30.41
N GLN A 596 15.77 4.07 -29.40
CA GLN A 596 16.23 4.05 -28.01
C GLN A 596 15.99 2.69 -27.37
N ASN A 597 16.63 2.42 -26.22
CA ASN A 597 16.38 1.20 -25.48
C ASN A 597 15.06 1.31 -24.69
N LEU A 598 14.35 0.20 -24.52
CA LEU A 598 13.11 0.14 -23.77
C LEU A 598 13.34 0.63 -22.32
N LEU A 599 12.64 1.69 -21.93
CA LEU A 599 12.68 2.31 -20.59
C LEU A 599 14.12 2.67 -20.13
N GLU A 600 14.99 3.10 -21.03
CA GLU A 600 16.44 3.33 -20.81
C GLU A 600 16.75 4.25 -19.62
N PHE A 601 15.87 5.22 -19.33
CA PHE A 601 16.08 6.19 -18.25
C PHE A 601 15.38 5.82 -16.94
N GLU A 602 14.70 4.65 -16.91
CA GLU A 602 13.93 4.21 -15.76
C GLU A 602 14.70 3.16 -14.95
N ASN A 603 14.60 3.26 -13.63
CA ASN A 603 15.01 2.19 -12.74
C ASN A 603 13.83 1.21 -12.59
N ILE A 604 14.00 0.03 -13.17
CA ILE A 604 12.99 -1.03 -13.15
C ILE A 604 13.00 -1.69 -11.77
N THR A 605 11.85 -1.88 -11.17
CA THR A 605 11.70 -2.47 -9.83
C THR A 605 11.05 -3.85 -9.87
N ALA A 606 10.17 -4.08 -10.83
CA ALA A 606 9.46 -5.34 -10.99
C ALA A 606 9.16 -5.62 -12.47
N ILE A 607 9.14 -6.89 -12.85
CA ILE A 607 8.63 -7.39 -14.12
C ILE A 607 7.78 -8.61 -13.85
N THR A 608 6.55 -8.63 -14.36
CA THR A 608 5.68 -9.80 -14.34
C THR A 608 5.00 -10.00 -15.69
N VAL A 609 4.72 -11.25 -16.06
CA VAL A 609 4.22 -11.64 -17.37
C VAL A 609 2.75 -12.06 -17.26
N ASP A 610 1.89 -11.47 -18.09
CA ASP A 610 0.50 -11.85 -18.13
C ASP A 610 0.22 -13.03 -19.06
N ALA A 611 -1.00 -13.53 -19.02
CA ALA A 611 -1.42 -14.70 -19.80
C ALA A 611 -1.45 -14.48 -21.33
N ALA A 612 -1.26 -13.25 -21.80
CA ALA A 612 -1.07 -12.90 -23.22
C ALA A 612 0.41 -12.64 -23.56
N ASN A 613 1.34 -13.07 -22.72
CA ASN A 613 2.78 -12.85 -22.83
C ASN A 613 3.23 -11.38 -22.82
N ARG A 614 2.35 -10.44 -22.37
CA ARG A 614 2.70 -9.04 -22.21
C ARG A 614 3.43 -8.85 -20.88
N LYS A 615 4.25 -7.80 -20.78
CA LYS A 615 5.07 -7.55 -19.61
C LYS A 615 4.54 -6.32 -18.87
N TRP A 616 4.11 -6.52 -17.61
CA TRP A 616 3.90 -5.43 -16.68
C TRP A 616 5.23 -5.08 -16.02
N ILE A 617 5.63 -3.83 -16.15
CA ILE A 617 6.93 -3.34 -15.70
C ILE A 617 6.70 -2.21 -14.71
N GLY A 618 7.18 -2.39 -13.47
CA GLY A 618 7.19 -1.38 -12.41
C GLY A 618 8.47 -0.57 -12.45
N THR A 619 8.37 0.70 -12.10
CA THR A 619 9.50 1.63 -12.03
C THR A 619 9.55 2.34 -10.69
N SER A 620 10.70 2.89 -10.34
CA SER A 620 10.88 3.62 -9.09
C SER A 620 10.28 5.05 -9.10
N LYS A 621 9.89 5.61 -10.28
CA LYS A 621 9.44 7.01 -10.39
C LYS A 621 8.40 7.28 -11.45
N ALA A 622 8.24 6.41 -12.44
CA ALA A 622 7.37 6.65 -13.57
C ALA A 622 6.04 5.85 -13.54
N GLY A 623 5.81 5.04 -12.49
CA GLY A 623 4.63 4.19 -12.37
C GLY A 623 4.82 2.83 -13.03
N ALA A 624 3.76 2.29 -13.63
CA ALA A 624 3.71 0.95 -14.20
C ALA A 624 3.38 1.00 -15.70
N PHE A 625 4.08 0.17 -16.47
CA PHE A 625 3.92 0.04 -17.93
C PHE A 625 3.43 -1.34 -18.29
N LEU A 626 2.51 -1.44 -19.23
CA LEU A 626 2.20 -2.68 -19.93
C LEU A 626 2.82 -2.63 -21.32
N ILE A 627 3.71 -3.57 -21.59
CA ILE A 627 4.48 -3.67 -22.82
C ILE A 627 4.03 -4.90 -23.61
N SER A 628 4.04 -4.81 -24.94
CA SER A 628 3.72 -5.92 -25.85
C SER A 628 4.60 -7.16 -25.59
N ALA A 629 4.16 -8.31 -26.09
CA ALA A 629 4.85 -9.59 -25.90
C ALA A 629 6.34 -9.54 -26.34
N ASN A 630 6.62 -8.89 -27.46
CA ASN A 630 7.97 -8.73 -28.01
C ASN A 630 8.74 -7.50 -27.47
N GLY A 631 8.13 -6.70 -26.60
CA GLY A 631 8.76 -5.55 -25.97
C GLY A 631 8.83 -4.26 -26.80
N THR A 632 8.24 -4.24 -28.01
CA THR A 632 8.43 -3.11 -28.94
C THR A 632 7.37 -2.02 -28.84
N GLU A 633 6.23 -2.29 -28.17
CA GLU A 633 5.10 -1.36 -28.06
C GLU A 633 4.69 -1.15 -26.61
N GLU A 634 4.50 0.11 -26.22
CA GLU A 634 3.83 0.50 -24.98
C GLU A 634 2.32 0.43 -25.18
N LEU A 635 1.65 -0.50 -24.47
CA LEU A 635 0.20 -0.71 -24.57
C LEU A 635 -0.57 0.12 -23.55
N LEU A 636 0.01 0.33 -22.36
CA LEU A 636 -0.60 1.10 -21.28
C LEU A 636 0.49 1.68 -20.36
N HIS A 637 0.30 2.91 -19.91
CA HIS A 637 1.12 3.53 -18.89
C HIS A 637 0.23 4.08 -17.77
N LEU A 638 0.39 3.55 -16.56
CA LEU A 638 -0.33 3.97 -15.35
C LEU A 638 0.58 4.77 -14.44
N ASN A 639 0.13 5.95 -14.04
CA ASN A 639 0.84 6.81 -13.08
C ASN A 639 -0.16 7.60 -12.21
N GLU A 640 0.32 8.32 -11.21
CA GLU A 640 -0.51 9.09 -10.28
C GLU A 640 -1.40 10.13 -10.94
N LYS A 641 -1.07 10.61 -12.14
CA LYS A 641 -1.79 11.70 -12.84
C LYS A 641 -2.92 11.18 -13.72
N ASN A 642 -2.77 9.97 -14.28
CA ASN A 642 -3.73 9.42 -15.26
C ASN A 642 -4.53 8.23 -14.72
N SER A 643 -4.27 7.82 -13.47
CA SER A 643 -4.92 6.67 -12.85
C SER A 643 -5.07 6.86 -11.32
N PRO A 644 -5.88 6.03 -10.64
CA PRO A 644 -5.95 6.00 -9.18
C PRO A 644 -4.70 5.44 -8.49
N LEU A 645 -3.63 5.14 -9.21
CA LEU A 645 -2.38 4.64 -8.63
C LEU A 645 -1.92 5.55 -7.47
N PHE A 646 -1.55 4.95 -6.33
CA PHE A 646 -1.23 5.70 -5.12
C PHE A 646 0.11 6.40 -5.17
N SER A 647 1.05 5.82 -5.94
CA SER A 647 2.39 6.35 -6.13
C SER A 647 2.97 5.92 -7.47
N ASN A 648 3.85 6.76 -8.02
CA ASN A 648 4.69 6.37 -9.16
C ASN A 648 5.84 5.43 -8.75
N GLN A 649 6.13 5.30 -7.46
CA GLN A 649 7.08 4.33 -6.95
C GLN A 649 6.38 2.97 -6.82
N ILE A 650 6.66 2.07 -7.75
CA ILE A 650 6.23 0.68 -7.70
C ILE A 650 7.34 -0.13 -7.06
N ASN A 651 7.04 -0.85 -6.00
CA ASN A 651 7.99 -1.73 -5.33
C ASN A 651 7.95 -3.15 -5.94
N ASP A 652 6.74 -3.65 -6.23
CA ASP A 652 6.53 -4.96 -6.81
C ASP A 652 5.22 -5.03 -7.60
N ILE A 653 5.12 -5.98 -8.53
CA ILE A 653 3.91 -6.26 -9.32
C ILE A 653 3.71 -7.77 -9.38
N ILE A 654 2.53 -8.25 -9.02
CA ILE A 654 2.13 -9.64 -9.19
C ILE A 654 0.77 -9.75 -9.87
N ILE A 655 0.55 -10.83 -10.63
CA ILE A 655 -0.71 -11.11 -11.31
C ILE A 655 -1.35 -12.35 -10.70
N ASP A 656 -2.62 -12.23 -10.30
CA ASP A 656 -3.46 -13.42 -10.13
C ASP A 656 -3.94 -13.89 -11.51
N ASN A 657 -3.21 -14.80 -12.11
CA ASN A 657 -3.48 -15.30 -13.43
C ASN A 657 -4.86 -15.97 -13.56
N THR A 658 -5.44 -16.46 -12.47
CA THR A 658 -6.76 -17.13 -12.49
C THR A 658 -7.88 -16.18 -12.91
N ASN A 659 -7.77 -14.91 -12.52
CA ASN A 659 -8.75 -13.88 -12.83
C ASN A 659 -8.17 -12.70 -13.61
N GLY A 660 -6.84 -12.60 -13.78
CA GLY A 660 -6.13 -11.51 -14.46
C GLY A 660 -6.15 -10.19 -13.68
N GLU A 661 -6.22 -10.23 -12.36
CA GLU A 661 -6.07 -9.07 -11.48
C GLU A 661 -4.58 -8.81 -11.23
N ILE A 662 -4.12 -7.61 -11.53
CA ILE A 662 -2.74 -7.16 -11.35
C ILE A 662 -2.66 -6.35 -10.07
N PHE A 663 -1.81 -6.74 -9.13
CA PHE A 663 -1.56 -6.04 -7.89
C PHE A 663 -0.27 -5.23 -7.99
N PHE A 664 -0.35 -3.97 -7.61
CA PHE A 664 0.79 -3.05 -7.52
C PHE A 664 1.07 -2.77 -6.05
N ALA A 665 2.22 -3.21 -5.57
CA ALA A 665 2.77 -2.79 -4.29
C ALA A 665 3.47 -1.44 -4.49
N THR A 666 3.02 -0.42 -3.79
CA THR A 666 3.61 0.92 -3.84
C THR A 666 4.15 1.31 -2.47
N ASP A 667 4.92 2.39 -2.36
CA ASP A 667 5.32 2.96 -1.07
C ASP A 667 4.15 3.60 -0.30
N LYS A 668 2.93 3.64 -0.89
CA LYS A 668 1.70 4.23 -0.33
C LYS A 668 0.55 3.23 -0.18
N GLY A 669 0.78 1.95 -0.39
CA GLY A 669 -0.24 0.91 -0.26
C GLY A 669 -0.36 0.04 -1.49
N ILE A 670 -1.32 -0.87 -1.45
CA ILE A 670 -1.58 -1.83 -2.52
C ILE A 670 -2.85 -1.42 -3.26
N ILE A 671 -2.76 -1.37 -4.56
CA ILE A 671 -3.89 -1.18 -5.46
C ILE A 671 -3.86 -2.27 -6.53
N SER A 672 -5.01 -2.78 -6.90
CA SER A 672 -5.10 -3.74 -8.01
C SER A 672 -5.87 -3.16 -9.18
N TYR A 673 -5.57 -3.70 -10.36
CA TYR A 673 -6.19 -3.36 -11.65
C TYR A 673 -6.65 -4.63 -12.35
N ARG A 674 -7.87 -4.65 -12.84
CA ARG A 674 -8.39 -5.79 -13.58
C ARG A 674 -7.95 -5.71 -15.04
N GLY A 675 -6.98 -6.55 -15.40
CA GLY A 675 -6.42 -6.64 -16.74
C GLY A 675 -7.32 -7.32 -17.76
N THR A 676 -6.87 -7.30 -19.00
CA THR A 676 -7.58 -7.86 -20.17
C THR A 676 -7.23 -9.33 -20.43
N ALA A 677 -6.18 -9.89 -19.82
CA ALA A 677 -5.77 -11.28 -19.98
C ALA A 677 -5.95 -12.09 -18.69
N SER A 678 -6.36 -13.34 -18.83
CA SER A 678 -6.41 -14.32 -17.73
C SER A 678 -5.84 -15.66 -18.23
N GLU A 679 -5.48 -16.55 -17.29
CA GLU A 679 -4.96 -17.87 -17.61
C GLU A 679 -5.91 -18.65 -18.53
N ALA A 680 -5.33 -19.25 -19.58
CA ALA A 680 -6.06 -20.11 -20.48
C ALA A 680 -6.41 -21.45 -19.79
N LYS A 681 -7.57 -21.98 -20.12
CA LYS A 681 -8.02 -23.28 -19.63
C LYS A 681 -7.68 -24.39 -20.64
N GLU A 682 -7.66 -25.63 -20.15
CA GLU A 682 -7.43 -26.79 -21.02
C GLU A 682 -8.69 -27.18 -21.82
N ASP A 683 -9.86 -26.72 -21.35
CA ASP A 683 -11.16 -26.97 -21.98
C ASP A 683 -12.12 -25.76 -21.76
N TYR A 684 -13.36 -25.89 -22.25
CA TYR A 684 -14.38 -24.85 -22.16
C TYR A 684 -15.44 -25.12 -21.05
N ASN A 685 -15.13 -25.88 -20.02
CA ASN A 685 -16.13 -26.25 -18.98
C ASN A 685 -16.58 -25.07 -18.14
N ASP A 686 -15.72 -24.07 -17.94
CA ASP A 686 -15.93 -22.94 -17.04
C ASP A 686 -16.10 -21.59 -17.75
N VAL A 687 -16.65 -21.58 -18.97
CA VAL A 687 -16.82 -20.32 -19.73
C VAL A 687 -17.88 -19.44 -19.09
N MET A 688 -17.49 -18.25 -18.71
CA MET A 688 -18.36 -17.24 -18.08
C MET A 688 -18.33 -15.91 -18.86
N VAL A 689 -19.47 -15.21 -18.86
CA VAL A 689 -19.62 -13.87 -19.44
C VAL A 689 -19.91 -12.87 -18.34
N PHE A 690 -19.16 -11.79 -18.30
CA PHE A 690 -19.35 -10.70 -17.32
C PHE A 690 -19.19 -9.32 -17.97
N PRO A 691 -20.08 -8.33 -17.65
CA PRO A 691 -21.32 -8.53 -16.91
C PRO A 691 -22.38 -9.26 -17.73
N ASN A 692 -23.22 -10.02 -17.06
CA ASN A 692 -24.36 -10.67 -17.72
C ASN A 692 -25.53 -10.71 -16.72
N PRO A 693 -26.63 -9.94 -16.93
CA PRO A 693 -26.96 -9.17 -18.13
C PRO A 693 -26.13 -7.87 -18.28
N VAL A 694 -25.96 -7.44 -19.53
CA VAL A 694 -25.40 -6.13 -19.89
C VAL A 694 -26.55 -5.10 -19.88
N ARG A 695 -26.50 -4.14 -18.95
CA ARG A 695 -27.51 -3.09 -18.82
C ARG A 695 -27.27 -1.93 -19.79
N GLU A 696 -28.31 -1.16 -20.11
CA GLU A 696 -28.24 -0.03 -21.06
C GLU A 696 -27.14 1.00 -20.71
N ASN A 697 -27.02 1.33 -19.42
CA ASN A 697 -26.04 2.31 -18.92
C ASN A 697 -24.61 1.76 -18.81
N TYR A 698 -24.38 0.45 -19.04
CA TYR A 698 -23.05 -0.11 -18.97
C TYR A 698 -22.20 0.32 -20.17
N GLN A 699 -21.03 0.93 -19.91
CA GLN A 699 -20.10 1.42 -20.95
C GLN A 699 -18.75 0.67 -20.93
N GLY A 700 -18.58 -0.25 -19.98
CA GLY A 700 -17.32 -0.98 -19.81
C GLY A 700 -17.17 -2.14 -20.80
N THR A 701 -16.07 -2.88 -20.64
CA THR A 701 -15.76 -4.07 -21.43
C THR A 701 -16.60 -5.27 -20.98
N ILE A 702 -17.15 -6.01 -21.92
CA ILE A 702 -17.78 -7.30 -21.69
C ILE A 702 -16.71 -8.37 -21.87
N SER A 703 -16.46 -9.15 -20.82
CA SER A 703 -15.45 -10.21 -20.83
C SER A 703 -16.07 -11.58 -20.95
N VAL A 704 -15.47 -12.44 -21.75
CA VAL A 704 -15.74 -13.89 -21.77
C VAL A 704 -14.48 -14.57 -21.27
N SER A 705 -14.52 -15.16 -20.08
CA SER A 705 -13.38 -15.83 -19.43
C SER A 705 -13.56 -17.36 -19.42
N GLY A 706 -12.52 -18.09 -19.04
CA GLY A 706 -12.52 -19.57 -19.05
C GLY A 706 -12.34 -20.17 -20.44
N LEU A 707 -11.74 -19.40 -21.35
CA LEU A 707 -11.44 -19.85 -22.69
C LEU A 707 -10.10 -20.61 -22.76
N MET A 708 -9.91 -21.40 -23.79
CA MET A 708 -8.62 -21.98 -24.14
C MET A 708 -7.71 -20.92 -24.75
N TYR A 709 -6.41 -21.20 -24.75
CA TYR A 709 -5.41 -20.29 -25.33
C TYR A 709 -5.76 -19.98 -26.79
N HIS A 710 -5.66 -18.68 -27.14
CA HIS A 710 -5.85 -18.15 -28.50
C HIS A 710 -7.19 -18.56 -29.15
N SER A 711 -8.27 -18.77 -28.34
CA SER A 711 -9.59 -19.11 -28.85
C SER A 711 -10.12 -18.07 -29.81
N PHE A 712 -10.57 -18.49 -30.98
CA PHE A 712 -11.32 -17.64 -31.91
C PHE A 712 -12.78 -17.58 -31.53
N CYS A 713 -13.31 -16.38 -31.32
CA CYS A 713 -14.66 -16.15 -30.84
C CYS A 713 -15.48 -15.33 -31.83
N LYS A 714 -16.75 -15.74 -32.03
CA LYS A 714 -17.75 -15.00 -32.81
C LYS A 714 -18.96 -14.70 -31.94
N ILE A 715 -19.41 -13.45 -31.96
CA ILE A 715 -20.63 -13.00 -31.28
C ILE A 715 -21.69 -12.80 -32.35
N VAL A 716 -22.84 -13.51 -32.20
CA VAL A 716 -23.95 -13.44 -33.14
C VAL A 716 -25.25 -13.07 -32.42
N ASP A 717 -26.20 -12.50 -33.13
CA ASP A 717 -27.57 -12.28 -32.64
C ASP A 717 -28.40 -13.58 -32.66
N ALA A 718 -29.65 -13.53 -32.20
CA ALA A 718 -30.56 -14.67 -32.17
C ALA A 718 -30.91 -15.23 -33.56
N ALA A 719 -30.73 -14.44 -34.61
CA ALA A 719 -30.92 -14.86 -36.01
C ALA A 719 -29.66 -15.45 -36.66
N GLY A 720 -28.52 -15.46 -35.95
CA GLY A 720 -27.23 -15.94 -36.43
C GLY A 720 -26.41 -14.91 -37.18
N ASN A 721 -26.81 -13.62 -37.21
CA ASN A 721 -26.03 -12.57 -37.84
C ASN A 721 -24.79 -12.23 -37.00
N LEU A 722 -23.63 -12.13 -37.64
CA LEU A 722 -22.38 -11.79 -36.99
C LEU A 722 -22.40 -10.34 -36.50
N VAL A 723 -22.20 -10.13 -35.20
CA VAL A 723 -22.14 -8.82 -34.54
C VAL A 723 -20.69 -8.38 -34.31
N TRP A 724 -19.84 -9.31 -33.87
CA TRP A 724 -18.43 -9.05 -33.60
C TRP A 724 -17.62 -10.34 -33.58
N GLN A 725 -16.29 -10.25 -33.78
CA GLN A 725 -15.39 -11.39 -33.66
C GLN A 725 -13.98 -10.95 -33.20
N GLY A 726 -13.23 -11.85 -32.56
CA GLY A 726 -11.88 -11.61 -32.12
C GLY A 726 -11.25 -12.85 -31.50
N PHE A 727 -10.00 -12.72 -31.10
CA PHE A 727 -9.22 -13.75 -30.41
C PHE A 727 -9.16 -13.48 -28.90
N ALA A 728 -9.08 -14.54 -28.13
CA ALA A 728 -8.85 -14.45 -26.70
C ALA A 728 -7.39 -14.04 -26.38
N GLU A 729 -7.22 -13.18 -25.39
CA GLU A 729 -5.94 -12.82 -24.78
C GLU A 729 -5.70 -13.77 -23.59
N GLY A 730 -4.84 -14.78 -23.77
CA GLY A 730 -4.80 -15.92 -22.85
C GLY A 730 -6.14 -16.67 -22.87
N GLY A 731 -6.80 -16.78 -21.71
CA GLY A 731 -8.11 -17.41 -21.53
C GLY A 731 -9.29 -16.43 -21.51
N GLN A 732 -9.14 -15.17 -21.94
CA GLN A 732 -10.16 -14.14 -21.87
C GLN A 732 -10.35 -13.40 -23.19
N LEU A 733 -11.61 -13.27 -23.63
CA LEU A 733 -11.99 -12.37 -24.73
C LEU A 733 -12.57 -11.09 -24.15
N ASN A 734 -12.20 -9.95 -24.74
CA ASN A 734 -12.70 -8.63 -24.35
C ASN A 734 -13.43 -7.97 -25.51
N TRP A 735 -14.67 -7.58 -25.26
CA TRP A 735 -15.53 -6.93 -26.24
C TRP A 735 -16.09 -5.62 -25.67
N ASN A 736 -16.00 -4.53 -26.44
CA ASN A 736 -16.48 -3.22 -26.04
C ASN A 736 -18.02 -3.06 -26.11
N GLY A 737 -18.76 -4.16 -26.38
CA GLY A 737 -20.21 -4.15 -26.47
C GLY A 737 -20.77 -3.41 -27.67
N LYS A 738 -20.00 -3.25 -28.76
CA LYS A 738 -20.44 -2.59 -30.01
C LYS A 738 -20.27 -3.53 -31.20
N ASP A 739 -21.14 -3.36 -32.19
CA ASP A 739 -21.01 -4.04 -33.47
C ASP A 739 -19.88 -3.48 -34.34
N PHE A 740 -19.67 -4.01 -35.54
CA PHE A 740 -18.66 -3.54 -36.49
C PHE A 740 -18.87 -2.08 -36.95
N TYR A 741 -20.07 -1.53 -36.74
CA TYR A 741 -20.41 -0.15 -37.08
C TYR A 741 -20.33 0.79 -35.86
N GLY A 742 -19.86 0.31 -34.73
CA GLY A 742 -19.74 1.07 -33.48
C GLY A 742 -21.05 1.28 -32.73
N LYS A 743 -22.16 0.59 -33.10
CA LYS A 743 -23.46 0.69 -32.47
C LYS A 743 -23.60 -0.35 -31.35
N LYS A 744 -24.28 0.03 -30.27
CA LYS A 744 -24.70 -0.93 -29.24
C LYS A 744 -25.75 -1.91 -29.78
N PRO A 745 -25.64 -3.21 -29.46
CA PRO A 745 -26.63 -4.21 -29.79
C PRO A 745 -28.01 -3.88 -29.18
N ALA A 746 -29.08 -4.35 -29.82
CA ALA A 746 -30.44 -4.22 -29.30
C ALA A 746 -30.65 -5.14 -28.07
N THR A 747 -31.72 -4.88 -27.31
CA THR A 747 -32.16 -5.81 -26.26
C THR A 747 -32.40 -7.20 -26.84
N GLY A 748 -31.79 -8.23 -26.21
CA GLY A 748 -31.91 -9.60 -26.71
C GLY A 748 -30.79 -10.49 -26.19
N VAL A 749 -30.85 -11.76 -26.61
CA VAL A 749 -29.81 -12.77 -26.32
C VAL A 749 -28.84 -12.83 -27.50
N TYR A 750 -27.55 -12.77 -27.19
CA TYR A 750 -26.46 -12.95 -28.14
C TYR A 750 -25.69 -14.22 -27.76
N TYR A 751 -25.15 -14.90 -28.75
CA TYR A 751 -24.38 -16.13 -28.56
C TYR A 751 -22.92 -15.88 -28.88
N VAL A 752 -22.03 -16.33 -27.98
CA VAL A 752 -20.59 -16.34 -28.18
C VAL A 752 -20.17 -17.73 -28.56
N PHE A 753 -19.80 -17.94 -29.82
CA PHE A 753 -19.21 -19.17 -30.30
C PHE A 753 -17.70 -19.09 -30.16
N SER A 754 -17.11 -19.97 -29.38
CA SER A 754 -15.67 -20.06 -29.19
C SER A 754 -15.14 -21.40 -29.73
N SER A 755 -13.96 -21.37 -30.36
CA SER A 755 -13.27 -22.59 -30.83
C SER A 755 -11.78 -22.45 -30.54
N ASP A 756 -11.13 -23.57 -30.20
CA ASP A 756 -9.68 -23.70 -30.16
C ASP A 756 -9.05 -23.53 -31.56
N GLU A 757 -7.73 -23.38 -31.66
CA GLU A 757 -7.00 -23.21 -32.92
C GLU A 757 -7.24 -24.37 -33.92
N THR A 758 -7.48 -25.57 -33.40
CA THR A 758 -7.72 -26.77 -34.23
C THR A 758 -9.17 -26.91 -34.68
N GLY A 759 -10.10 -26.15 -34.08
CA GLY A 759 -11.55 -26.23 -34.29
C GLY A 759 -12.19 -27.51 -33.77
N LYS A 760 -11.46 -28.33 -33.00
CA LYS A 760 -11.96 -29.60 -32.42
C LYS A 760 -12.80 -29.37 -31.18
N GLN A 761 -12.34 -28.47 -30.31
CA GLN A 761 -13.10 -28.07 -29.11
C GLN A 761 -13.90 -26.80 -29.42
N ARG A 762 -15.15 -26.76 -28.95
CA ARG A 762 -16.07 -25.64 -29.20
C ARG A 762 -16.96 -25.41 -28.00
N ASN A 763 -17.33 -24.15 -27.79
CA ASN A 763 -18.27 -23.73 -26.74
C ASN A 763 -19.25 -22.70 -27.27
N VAL A 764 -20.41 -22.59 -26.60
CA VAL A 764 -21.41 -21.55 -26.84
C VAL A 764 -21.83 -20.94 -25.50
N ALA A 765 -21.44 -19.71 -25.25
CA ALA A 765 -21.91 -18.92 -24.13
C ALA A 765 -23.00 -17.93 -24.56
N LYS A 766 -23.73 -17.34 -23.60
CA LYS A 766 -24.82 -16.39 -23.83
C LYS A 766 -24.57 -15.06 -23.17
N ILE A 767 -24.90 -13.97 -23.87
CA ILE A 767 -24.90 -12.60 -23.36
C ILE A 767 -26.32 -12.07 -23.43
N LEU A 768 -26.86 -11.56 -22.33
CA LEU A 768 -28.17 -10.91 -22.30
C LEU A 768 -27.98 -9.40 -22.26
N PHE A 769 -28.47 -8.69 -23.29
CA PHE A 769 -28.58 -7.23 -23.30
C PHE A 769 -29.97 -6.82 -22.86
N ILE A 770 -30.04 -5.86 -21.90
CA ILE A 770 -31.29 -5.30 -21.37
C ILE A 770 -31.20 -3.78 -21.47
N LYS A 771 -32.20 -3.18 -22.16
CA LYS A 771 -32.43 -1.73 -22.16
C LYS A 771 -33.28 -1.31 -20.98
#